data_100258ec3009b90dd284b722e6335e56
#
_entry.id   100258ec3009b90dd284b722e6335e56
#
_cell.length_a   1.000
_cell.length_b   1.000
_cell.length_c   1.000
_cell.angle_alpha   90.00
_cell.angle_beta   90.00
_cell.angle_gamma   90.00
#
_symmetry.space_group_name_H-M   'P 1'
#
loop_
_entity.id
_entity.type
_entity.pdbx_description
1 polymer ?
#
loop_
_entity_poly.entity_id
_entity_poly.type
_entity_poly.pdbx_seq_one_letter_code
_entity_poly.pdbx_strand_id
1 'polypeptide(L)'
;MRQVRYDPDSNHTIDLLLSLNGLPIATVELKNAFTGQRTGHAIQQYIKNRVPTSKTPLIQFKKRALVHFAVDTDEAYMTTRLSGNKTFFLPFNTGNQGGKGNPDDHSYQTGYKTGYLWEEVWQRAGWLDIIHRFIHLYTEKSNKTTKETLIFPRYHQLTAVRALIANTKDKGTGHNYLIQHSAGSGKTNTISYLAHQLASVHDAEDRPIFNSVVVVSDRRNLDKQLQDTIYQVEHKQGVVAKIDDNRNSSDLADELNKGTKIIITTLQKFSFLLDKVQDLSARKFAVIVDEAHSSQGGRSAGHLRSALGSTPLDQDEDADPPDMEDLVLAEAQRRGPQPNINFYAFTATPKHKTLEMFGVPDAAGYPQPFHLYSMRQGIEEGFIHDVLKHYATYRTYYKLSKAIEDDPKVDESKAKKSIARFVSLHPHNIAQKTEVMVEHFRTHTCRKINGNAKAMVVTRSRLHAVRYKQAFDRYIAEKGYADLKTLVAFSGTVTDPDVAEKQYTEASINGISESELPSRFATPDYQILIVAEKYQTGFDQPLLHTMFVDKRLADLKAVQTLSRLNRTTSGKVDTFVLDFANEIDEIKAAFKPYYEQTAIDEPSDPNHLYTLEAKLRTAPVLLDQDIDSFSQVYFKPHPMQTGRDHGRLNMWIDRAVERFKREYGDPPSEEGELFKSTLHSFVRLYGFLSQIINWQDRNLEKLYAYGRYLLAKLPYRAGGGLLDLDDEVALAYYRNEQTFSGGGSLESGETDSVYGAGDVGTAQTKDDQTAPLSTIIDVINERFGTTWTEADKLLFDQIAGDMAQNARLVEQARANSIEQFKQVFEPEVMRAFVQRLGRNEKIVNAFAANEDLRNTLSDALLKQFYRMARDAVY
;
A
#
# COMPACT_ATOMS: atom_id res chain seq x y z
N MET A 1 -37.17 -10.59 25.66
CA MET A 1 -38.05 -9.92 26.65
C MET A 1 -38.17 -8.46 26.22
N ARG A 2 -39.37 -7.87 26.40
CA ARG A 2 -39.63 -6.48 25.98
C ARG A 2 -39.80 -5.58 27.20
N GLN A 3 -39.44 -4.29 27.10
CA GLN A 3 -39.62 -3.26 28.13
C GLN A 3 -39.14 -3.72 29.53
N VAL A 4 -37.87 -4.18 29.57
CA VAL A 4 -37.28 -4.75 30.75
C VAL A 4 -36.77 -3.66 31.68
N ARG A 5 -37.36 -3.55 32.87
CA ARG A 5 -36.87 -2.68 33.95
C ARG A 5 -35.51 -3.19 34.42
N TYR A 6 -34.49 -2.33 34.37
CA TYR A 6 -33.10 -2.71 34.69
C TYR A 6 -32.57 -1.95 35.92
N ASP A 7 -33.22 -0.90 36.32
CA ASP A 7 -32.84 -0.04 37.42
C ASP A 7 -33.91 -0.14 38.54
N PRO A 8 -33.55 -0.58 39.75
CA PRO A 8 -34.49 -0.69 40.85
C PRO A 8 -35.00 0.66 41.36
N ASP A 9 -34.26 1.73 41.17
CA ASP A 9 -34.56 3.07 41.69
C ASP A 9 -35.35 3.94 40.71
N SER A 10 -35.58 3.46 39.49
CA SER A 10 -36.29 4.21 38.43
C SER A 10 -37.23 3.30 37.63
N ASN A 11 -38.12 3.94 36.84
CA ASN A 11 -38.98 3.23 35.91
C ASN A 11 -38.34 3.08 34.52
N HIS A 12 -37.02 3.26 34.42
CA HIS A 12 -36.32 3.12 33.16
C HIS A 12 -36.33 1.66 32.67
N THR A 13 -36.73 1.48 31.44
CA THR A 13 -36.76 0.18 30.76
C THR A 13 -35.82 0.15 29.58
N ILE A 14 -35.36 -1.04 29.23
CA ILE A 14 -34.68 -1.35 27.98
C ILE A 14 -35.70 -1.93 27.02
N ASP A 15 -35.74 -1.49 25.77
CA ASP A 15 -36.78 -1.90 24.80
C ASP A 15 -36.78 -3.40 24.56
N LEU A 16 -35.59 -4.03 24.35
CA LEU A 16 -35.43 -5.47 24.22
C LEU A 16 -34.25 -5.98 25.05
N LEU A 17 -34.45 -7.11 25.70
CA LEU A 17 -33.40 -7.91 26.31
C LEU A 17 -33.34 -9.28 25.65
N LEU A 18 -32.17 -9.58 25.06
CA LEU A 18 -31.89 -10.90 24.53
C LEU A 18 -31.24 -11.75 25.62
N SER A 19 -31.72 -12.98 25.76
CA SER A 19 -31.17 -13.92 26.73
C SER A 19 -30.98 -15.30 26.10
N LEU A 20 -29.96 -16.02 26.56
CA LEU A 20 -29.69 -17.40 26.20
C LEU A 20 -29.77 -18.25 27.47
N ASN A 21 -30.69 -19.21 27.51
CA ASN A 21 -30.95 -20.03 28.71
C ASN A 21 -31.16 -19.20 30.00
N GLY A 22 -31.85 -18.07 29.90
CA GLY A 22 -32.09 -17.14 31.01
C GLY A 22 -30.96 -16.19 31.34
N LEU A 23 -29.76 -16.34 30.72
CA LEU A 23 -28.65 -15.41 30.91
C LEU A 23 -28.80 -14.22 29.95
N PRO A 24 -28.80 -12.98 30.44
CA PRO A 24 -28.83 -11.80 29.59
C PRO A 24 -27.54 -11.70 28.77
N ILE A 25 -27.66 -11.58 27.43
CA ILE A 25 -26.51 -11.49 26.51
C ILE A 25 -26.45 -10.16 25.81
N ALA A 26 -27.61 -9.56 25.46
CA ALA A 26 -27.59 -8.26 24.80
C ALA A 26 -28.78 -7.41 25.19
N THR A 27 -28.61 -6.09 25.21
CA THR A 27 -29.68 -5.09 25.32
C THR A 27 -29.84 -4.36 24.00
N VAL A 28 -31.07 -3.95 23.67
CA VAL A 28 -31.38 -3.24 22.43
C VAL A 28 -32.31 -2.07 22.76
N GLU A 29 -31.96 -0.88 22.29
CA GLU A 29 -32.84 0.28 22.20
C GLU A 29 -33.29 0.44 20.76
N LEU A 30 -34.60 0.43 20.54
CA LEU A 30 -35.22 0.51 19.22
C LEU A 30 -35.80 1.92 18.97
N LYS A 31 -35.62 2.39 17.73
CA LYS A 31 -36.22 3.63 17.26
C LYS A 31 -36.97 3.39 15.96
N ASN A 32 -38.02 4.20 15.74
CA ASN A 32 -38.82 4.09 14.54
C ASN A 32 -38.80 5.43 13.78
N ALA A 33 -38.38 5.37 12.52
CA ALA A 33 -38.33 6.51 11.63
C ALA A 33 -39.68 7.22 11.48
N PHE A 34 -40.78 6.48 11.52
CA PHE A 34 -42.14 7.07 11.45
C PHE A 34 -42.47 8.00 12.63
N THR A 35 -41.77 7.87 13.75
CA THR A 35 -41.89 8.78 14.90
C THR A 35 -40.83 9.90 14.89
N GLY A 36 -40.09 10.04 13.81
CA GLY A 36 -38.99 11.01 13.71
C GLY A 36 -37.73 10.63 14.50
N GLN A 37 -37.66 9.39 15.00
CA GLN A 37 -36.51 8.92 15.79
C GLN A 37 -35.63 7.97 14.98
N ARG A 38 -34.32 8.12 15.12
CA ARG A 38 -33.28 7.35 14.44
C ARG A 38 -32.30 6.75 15.44
N THR A 39 -31.39 5.89 14.98
CA THR A 39 -30.31 5.28 15.77
C THR A 39 -29.56 6.27 16.64
N GLY A 40 -29.33 7.50 16.16
CA GLY A 40 -28.70 8.56 16.96
C GLY A 40 -29.46 8.88 18.26
N HIS A 41 -30.78 8.79 18.27
CA HIS A 41 -31.57 8.98 19.49
C HIS A 41 -31.39 7.78 20.45
N ALA A 42 -31.30 6.55 19.95
CA ALA A 42 -31.02 5.36 20.75
C ALA A 42 -29.63 5.45 21.39
N ILE A 43 -28.63 5.87 20.61
CA ILE A 43 -27.24 6.11 21.10
C ILE A 43 -27.26 7.16 22.22
N GLN A 44 -27.93 8.30 22.01
CA GLN A 44 -28.03 9.35 23.05
C GLN A 44 -28.75 8.86 24.29
N GLN A 45 -29.74 8.00 24.13
CA GLN A 45 -30.45 7.37 25.26
C GLN A 45 -29.51 6.49 26.09
N TYR A 46 -28.67 5.68 25.47
CA TYR A 46 -27.62 4.92 26.15
C TYR A 46 -26.59 5.82 26.84
N ILE A 47 -26.15 6.87 26.20
CA ILE A 47 -25.12 7.79 26.72
C ILE A 47 -25.64 8.58 27.93
N LYS A 48 -26.87 9.12 27.85
CA LYS A 48 -27.41 10.02 28.86
C LYS A 48 -28.18 9.31 29.97
N ASN A 49 -28.99 8.30 29.60
CA ASN A 49 -30.00 7.72 30.49
C ASN A 49 -29.66 6.29 30.93
N ARG A 50 -28.63 5.65 30.33
CA ARG A 50 -28.21 4.27 30.62
C ARG A 50 -26.80 4.21 31.17
N VAL A 51 -26.46 5.15 32.06
CA VAL A 51 -25.13 5.18 32.69
C VAL A 51 -25.04 4.07 33.74
N PRO A 52 -24.06 3.15 33.64
CA PRO A 52 -23.91 2.05 34.56
C PRO A 52 -23.61 2.51 35.99
N THR A 53 -24.32 1.94 36.98
CA THR A 53 -24.08 2.14 38.39
C THR A 53 -23.97 0.79 39.12
N SER A 54 -23.61 0.77 40.39
CA SER A 54 -23.55 -0.46 41.19
C SER A 54 -24.89 -1.15 41.28
N LYS A 55 -26.01 -0.42 41.12
CA LYS A 55 -27.39 -0.91 41.18
C LYS A 55 -27.93 -1.40 39.82
N THR A 56 -27.21 -1.20 38.72
CA THR A 56 -27.64 -1.55 37.37
C THR A 56 -26.74 -2.62 36.72
N PRO A 57 -26.65 -3.84 37.30
CA PRO A 57 -25.70 -4.88 36.83
C PRO A 57 -25.98 -5.36 35.41
N LEU A 58 -27.21 -5.17 34.89
CA LEU A 58 -27.57 -5.57 33.53
C LEU A 58 -26.69 -4.87 32.46
N ILE A 59 -26.36 -3.59 32.69
CA ILE A 59 -25.63 -2.74 31.74
C ILE A 59 -24.18 -2.48 32.17
N GLN A 60 -23.76 -3.04 33.32
CA GLN A 60 -22.36 -2.93 33.75
C GLN A 60 -21.45 -3.84 32.97
N PHE A 61 -20.28 -3.31 32.60
CA PHE A 61 -19.23 -4.05 31.95
C PHE A 61 -18.82 -5.31 32.74
N LYS A 62 -18.77 -6.46 32.06
CA LYS A 62 -18.41 -7.78 32.61
C LYS A 62 -19.37 -8.34 33.67
N LYS A 63 -20.58 -7.81 33.80
CA LYS A 63 -21.54 -8.31 34.79
C LYS A 63 -22.64 -9.17 34.18
N ARG A 64 -23.32 -8.67 33.16
CA ARG A 64 -24.48 -9.34 32.56
C ARG A 64 -24.43 -9.26 31.03
N ALA A 65 -25.03 -8.22 30.42
CA ALA A 65 -25.04 -8.08 28.97
C ALA A 65 -23.62 -7.90 28.40
N LEU A 66 -23.34 -8.57 27.28
CA LEU A 66 -22.06 -8.55 26.59
C LEU A 66 -21.99 -7.38 25.63
N VAL A 67 -23.14 -7.01 25.04
CA VAL A 67 -23.23 -5.99 23.99
C VAL A 67 -24.53 -5.20 24.09
N HIS A 68 -24.51 -3.96 23.67
CA HIS A 68 -25.63 -3.03 23.65
C HIS A 68 -25.85 -2.53 22.24
N PHE A 69 -27.05 -2.73 21.67
CA PHE A 69 -27.40 -2.33 20.31
C PHE A 69 -28.32 -1.12 20.31
N ALA A 70 -28.06 -0.18 19.41
CA ALA A 70 -28.95 0.92 19.05
C ALA A 70 -29.42 0.68 17.61
N VAL A 71 -30.72 0.51 17.40
CA VAL A 71 -31.27 0.02 16.12
C VAL A 71 -32.47 0.84 15.72
N ASP A 72 -32.58 1.15 14.45
CA ASP A 72 -33.82 1.59 13.81
C ASP A 72 -34.15 0.71 12.59
N THR A 73 -35.05 1.13 11.72
CA THR A 73 -35.43 0.38 10.53
C THR A 73 -34.34 0.28 9.47
N ASP A 74 -33.40 1.22 9.49
CA ASP A 74 -32.40 1.41 8.44
C ASP A 74 -30.98 1.04 8.87
N GLU A 75 -30.60 1.30 10.14
CA GLU A 75 -29.23 1.15 10.62
C GLU A 75 -29.16 0.53 12.02
N ALA A 76 -28.01 -0.08 12.31
CA ALA A 76 -27.68 -0.63 13.62
C ALA A 76 -26.29 -0.21 14.06
N TYR A 77 -26.15 0.06 15.37
CA TYR A 77 -24.87 0.35 16.02
C TYR A 77 -24.74 -0.48 17.29
N MET A 78 -23.53 -0.77 17.71
CA MET A 78 -23.27 -1.57 18.91
C MET A 78 -22.12 -1.03 19.75
N THR A 79 -22.15 -1.34 21.04
CA THR A 79 -21.04 -1.13 21.96
C THR A 79 -20.97 -2.25 22.98
N THR A 80 -19.77 -2.58 23.46
CA THR A 80 -19.57 -3.58 24.52
C THR A 80 -19.37 -2.95 25.89
N ARG A 81 -19.29 -1.60 25.95
CA ARG A 81 -19.09 -0.89 27.23
C ARG A 81 -19.78 0.46 27.23
N LEU A 82 -20.68 0.64 28.16
CA LEU A 82 -21.31 1.92 28.46
C LEU A 82 -20.45 2.69 29.49
N SER A 83 -20.20 3.98 29.25
CA SER A 83 -19.35 4.85 30.07
C SER A 83 -19.83 6.32 30.02
N GLY A 84 -21.14 6.54 29.97
CA GLY A 84 -21.72 7.87 29.79
C GLY A 84 -21.21 8.55 28.51
N ASN A 85 -20.78 9.79 28.59
CA ASN A 85 -20.28 10.57 27.42
C ASN A 85 -19.00 10.00 26.78
N LYS A 86 -18.33 9.03 27.41
CA LYS A 86 -17.18 8.32 26.86
C LYS A 86 -17.56 7.04 26.10
N THR A 87 -18.86 6.74 26.02
CA THR A 87 -19.34 5.57 25.27
C THR A 87 -19.15 5.80 23.78
N PHE A 88 -18.56 4.82 23.11
CA PHE A 88 -18.37 4.82 21.67
C PHE A 88 -19.16 3.68 21.03
N PHE A 89 -20.04 4.02 20.10
CA PHE A 89 -20.82 3.06 19.34
C PHE A 89 -20.15 2.82 17.98
N LEU A 90 -20.08 1.57 17.58
CA LEU A 90 -19.57 1.10 16.31
C LEU A 90 -20.72 0.71 15.38
N PRO A 91 -20.66 1.05 14.10
CA PRO A 91 -21.64 0.58 13.12
C PRO A 91 -21.64 -0.96 13.04
N PHE A 92 -22.82 -1.52 12.84
CA PHE A 92 -23.03 -2.95 12.70
C PHE A 92 -23.97 -3.21 11.51
N ASN A 93 -23.59 -2.71 10.32
CA ASN A 93 -24.37 -2.73 9.10
C ASN A 93 -23.73 -3.62 8.03
N THR A 94 -24.56 -4.06 7.07
CA THR A 94 -24.11 -4.95 5.98
C THR A 94 -23.20 -4.25 4.97
N GLY A 95 -23.32 -2.93 4.84
CA GLY A 95 -22.80 -2.14 3.74
C GLY A 95 -23.79 -2.04 2.58
N ASN A 96 -23.71 -0.99 1.80
CA ASN A 96 -24.56 -0.74 0.64
C ASN A 96 -23.71 -0.26 -0.54
N GLN A 97 -23.56 -1.09 -1.57
CA GLN A 97 -22.80 -0.79 -2.78
C GLN A 97 -21.41 -0.18 -2.49
N GLY A 98 -20.64 -0.81 -1.61
CA GLY A 98 -19.34 -0.33 -1.17
C GLY A 98 -19.36 0.87 -0.22
N GLY A 99 -20.52 1.41 0.15
CA GLY A 99 -20.73 2.48 1.13
C GLY A 99 -21.38 2.01 2.43
N LYS A 100 -21.71 2.96 3.31
CA LYS A 100 -22.33 2.69 4.61
C LYS A 100 -23.79 2.24 4.50
N GLY A 101 -24.32 1.73 5.62
CA GLY A 101 -25.73 1.41 5.80
C GLY A 101 -26.08 0.01 5.34
N ASN A 102 -27.35 -0.18 5.00
CA ASN A 102 -27.91 -1.44 4.55
C ASN A 102 -28.67 -1.23 3.23
N PRO A 103 -28.68 -2.20 2.28
CA PRO A 103 -29.32 -2.04 0.98
C PRO A 103 -30.85 -1.95 1.08
N ASP A 104 -31.47 -1.28 0.11
CA ASP A 104 -32.92 -1.19 -0.02
C ASP A 104 -33.52 -2.48 -0.59
N ASP A 105 -32.80 -3.17 -1.45
CA ASP A 105 -33.18 -4.39 -2.17
C ASP A 105 -32.90 -5.68 -1.35
N HIS A 106 -33.26 -5.70 -0.08
CA HIS A 106 -33.02 -6.83 0.79
C HIS A 106 -34.16 -7.86 0.73
N SER A 107 -33.83 -9.13 1.00
CA SER A 107 -34.77 -10.28 1.01
C SER A 107 -35.33 -10.61 2.39
N TYR A 108 -35.14 -9.74 3.40
CA TYR A 108 -35.60 -10.01 4.76
C TYR A 108 -37.12 -10.00 4.86
N GLN A 109 -37.66 -11.05 5.53
CA GLN A 109 -39.10 -11.27 5.67
C GLN A 109 -39.82 -10.15 6.43
N THR A 110 -39.07 -9.47 7.33
CA THR A 110 -39.60 -8.34 8.12
C THR A 110 -39.81 -7.06 7.32
N GLY A 111 -39.26 -6.95 6.12
CA GLY A 111 -39.32 -5.74 5.29
C GLY A 111 -38.46 -4.57 5.80
N TYR A 112 -37.59 -4.78 6.81
CA TYR A 112 -36.67 -3.77 7.32
C TYR A 112 -35.24 -4.05 6.89
N LYS A 113 -34.47 -3.01 6.53
CA LYS A 113 -33.07 -3.13 6.14
C LYS A 113 -32.20 -3.75 7.24
N THR A 114 -32.62 -3.61 8.50
CA THR A 114 -31.96 -4.22 9.67
C THR A 114 -32.45 -5.64 9.98
N GLY A 115 -33.22 -6.28 9.07
CA GLY A 115 -33.79 -7.62 9.22
C GLY A 115 -32.76 -8.70 9.54
N TYR A 116 -31.54 -8.61 8.98
CA TYR A 116 -30.42 -9.53 9.25
C TYR A 116 -30.13 -9.71 10.75
N LEU A 117 -30.43 -8.70 11.59
CA LEU A 117 -30.19 -8.82 13.01
C LEU A 117 -30.99 -9.96 13.63
N TRP A 118 -32.31 -10.03 13.39
CA TRP A 118 -33.16 -11.05 13.99
C TRP A 118 -33.38 -12.27 13.11
N GLU A 119 -33.15 -12.19 11.83
CA GLU A 119 -33.26 -13.35 10.93
C GLU A 119 -31.97 -14.19 10.90
N GLU A 120 -30.81 -13.60 11.24
CA GLU A 120 -29.51 -14.28 11.19
C GLU A 120 -28.70 -14.13 12.48
N VAL A 121 -28.37 -12.88 12.87
CA VAL A 121 -27.41 -12.60 13.95
C VAL A 121 -27.95 -12.99 15.31
N TRP A 122 -29.21 -12.62 15.58
CA TRP A 122 -29.82 -12.84 16.88
C TRP A 122 -30.58 -14.18 17.01
N GLN A 123 -30.53 -15.01 15.99
CA GLN A 123 -30.98 -16.38 16.08
C GLN A 123 -30.12 -17.15 17.10
N ARG A 124 -30.69 -18.20 17.69
CA ARG A 124 -30.00 -19.04 18.69
C ARG A 124 -28.66 -19.55 18.15
N ALA A 125 -28.63 -20.06 16.92
CA ALA A 125 -27.44 -20.56 16.29
C ALA A 125 -26.40 -19.43 16.07
N GLY A 126 -26.86 -18.24 15.63
CA GLY A 126 -26.02 -17.04 15.46
C GLY A 126 -25.34 -16.59 16.74
N TRP A 127 -26.08 -16.56 17.87
CA TRP A 127 -25.54 -16.22 19.18
C TRP A 127 -24.56 -17.26 19.72
N LEU A 128 -24.85 -18.54 19.58
CA LEU A 128 -23.95 -19.61 20.01
C LEU A 128 -22.63 -19.54 19.23
N ASP A 129 -22.71 -19.30 17.94
CA ASP A 129 -21.52 -19.12 17.09
C ASP A 129 -20.71 -17.88 17.50
N ILE A 130 -21.37 -16.73 17.71
CA ILE A 130 -20.70 -15.49 18.11
C ILE A 130 -20.03 -15.65 19.48
N ILE A 131 -20.71 -16.21 20.46
CA ILE A 131 -20.18 -16.39 21.81
C ILE A 131 -19.01 -17.37 21.81
N HIS A 132 -19.12 -18.45 21.04
CA HIS A 132 -18.11 -19.51 21.04
C HIS A 132 -16.85 -19.12 20.23
N ARG A 133 -16.99 -18.38 19.12
CA ARG A 133 -15.94 -18.24 18.12
C ARG A 133 -15.44 -16.82 17.88
N PHE A 134 -16.14 -15.80 18.38
CA PHE A 134 -15.80 -14.41 18.07
C PHE A 134 -15.59 -13.53 19.30
N ILE A 135 -16.41 -13.69 20.34
CA ILE A 135 -16.27 -12.85 21.54
C ILE A 135 -15.06 -13.28 22.35
N HIS A 136 -14.19 -12.31 22.67
CA HIS A 136 -13.08 -12.53 23.60
C HIS A 136 -12.77 -11.27 24.40
N LEU A 137 -12.11 -11.44 25.54
CA LEU A 137 -11.64 -10.35 26.39
C LEU A 137 -10.19 -10.02 26.05
N TYR A 138 -9.97 -8.89 25.41
CA TYR A 138 -8.64 -8.37 25.12
C TYR A 138 -8.08 -7.65 26.34
N THR A 139 -6.91 -8.07 26.80
CA THR A 139 -6.25 -7.53 27.99
C THR A 139 -4.91 -6.88 27.60
N GLU A 140 -4.84 -5.58 27.74
CA GLU A 140 -3.61 -4.80 27.54
C GLU A 140 -2.97 -4.49 28.89
N LYS A 141 -1.77 -5.04 29.11
CA LYS A 141 -0.98 -4.80 30.34
C LYS A 141 0.07 -3.73 30.07
N SER A 142 -0.02 -2.62 30.80
CA SER A 142 1.02 -1.61 30.92
C SER A 142 1.63 -1.68 32.32
N ASN A 143 2.84 -1.14 32.49
CA ASN A 143 3.59 -1.18 33.77
C ASN A 143 2.80 -0.70 34.99
N LYS A 144 1.71 0.05 34.80
CA LYS A 144 0.91 0.64 35.91
C LYS A 144 -0.58 0.32 35.86
N THR A 145 -1.10 -0.17 34.73
CA THR A 145 -2.56 -0.37 34.53
C THR A 145 -2.83 -1.58 33.64
N THR A 146 -3.90 -2.28 33.96
CA THR A 146 -4.48 -3.32 33.11
C THR A 146 -5.76 -2.78 32.51
N LYS A 147 -5.83 -2.67 31.20
CA LYS A 147 -7.01 -2.27 30.46
C LYS A 147 -7.64 -3.48 29.80
N GLU A 148 -8.91 -3.69 30.08
CA GLU A 148 -9.67 -4.79 29.49
C GLU A 148 -10.73 -4.24 28.53
N THR A 149 -10.85 -4.86 27.38
CA THR A 149 -11.85 -4.54 26.36
C THR A 149 -12.50 -5.83 25.88
N LEU A 150 -13.83 -5.91 25.97
CA LEU A 150 -14.57 -7.02 25.38
C LEU A 150 -14.70 -6.75 23.88
N ILE A 151 -14.10 -7.60 23.09
CA ILE A 151 -14.17 -7.52 21.64
C ILE A 151 -15.40 -8.30 21.16
N PHE A 152 -16.25 -7.61 20.43
CA PHE A 152 -17.38 -8.16 19.69
C PHE A 152 -17.09 -8.01 18.19
N PRO A 153 -17.37 -9.01 17.34
CA PRO A 153 -17.07 -8.92 15.93
C PRO A 153 -17.88 -7.79 15.28
N ARG A 154 -17.28 -7.10 14.34
CA ARG A 154 -18.03 -6.22 13.44
C ARG A 154 -18.74 -7.04 12.38
N TYR A 155 -19.75 -6.45 11.77
CA TYR A 155 -20.56 -7.19 10.81
C TYR A 155 -19.71 -7.74 9.66
N HIS A 156 -18.87 -6.91 9.04
CA HIS A 156 -17.98 -7.37 7.96
C HIS A 156 -16.98 -8.46 8.39
N GLN A 157 -16.51 -8.44 9.64
CA GLN A 157 -15.63 -9.49 10.17
C GLN A 157 -16.39 -10.80 10.35
N LEU A 158 -17.61 -10.71 10.88
CA LEU A 158 -18.50 -11.85 11.09
C LEU A 158 -18.86 -12.53 9.76
N THR A 159 -19.28 -11.74 8.77
CA THR A 159 -19.69 -12.25 7.46
C THR A 159 -18.52 -12.79 6.65
N ALA A 160 -17.37 -12.11 6.66
CA ALA A 160 -16.17 -12.59 5.98
C ALA A 160 -15.75 -13.97 6.48
N VAL A 161 -15.62 -14.12 7.81
CA VAL A 161 -15.18 -15.40 8.39
C VAL A 161 -16.21 -16.50 8.14
N ARG A 162 -17.50 -16.23 8.34
CA ARG A 162 -18.57 -17.21 8.07
C ARG A 162 -18.59 -17.67 6.62
N ALA A 163 -18.50 -16.72 5.68
CA ALA A 163 -18.48 -17.04 4.24
C ALA A 163 -17.26 -17.88 3.85
N LEU A 164 -16.07 -17.52 4.37
CA LEU A 164 -14.85 -18.27 4.10
C LEU A 164 -14.92 -19.70 4.66
N ILE A 165 -15.41 -19.87 5.88
CA ILE A 165 -15.55 -21.19 6.50
C ILE A 165 -16.59 -22.04 5.77
N ALA A 166 -17.73 -21.46 5.37
CA ALA A 166 -18.76 -22.15 4.60
C ALA A 166 -18.23 -22.61 3.24
N ASN A 167 -17.53 -21.72 2.51
CA ASN A 167 -16.95 -22.05 1.22
C ASN A 167 -15.82 -23.09 1.33
N THR A 168 -15.00 -23.00 2.40
CA THR A 168 -13.95 -24.00 2.67
C THR A 168 -14.54 -25.39 2.96
N LYS A 169 -15.66 -25.47 3.68
CA LYS A 169 -16.36 -26.74 3.93
C LYS A 169 -16.91 -27.35 2.67
N ASP A 170 -17.44 -26.53 1.76
CA ASP A 170 -18.03 -26.94 0.51
C ASP A 170 -16.96 -27.43 -0.50
N LYS A 171 -15.90 -26.63 -0.68
CA LYS A 171 -14.88 -26.85 -1.71
C LYS A 171 -13.64 -27.65 -1.26
N GLY A 172 -13.38 -27.72 0.02
CA GLY A 172 -12.17 -28.37 0.56
C GLY A 172 -10.88 -27.58 0.34
N THR A 173 -9.82 -28.27 -0.10
CA THR A 173 -8.47 -27.72 -0.27
C THR A 173 -8.14 -27.39 -1.74
N GLY A 174 -7.11 -26.56 -1.98
CA GLY A 174 -6.64 -26.18 -3.32
C GLY A 174 -7.25 -24.87 -3.83
N HIS A 175 -7.77 -24.03 -2.96
CA HIS A 175 -8.46 -22.79 -3.32
C HIS A 175 -7.80 -21.55 -2.75
N ASN A 176 -7.89 -20.45 -3.50
CA ASN A 176 -7.37 -19.14 -3.14
C ASN A 176 -8.53 -18.18 -2.85
N TYR A 177 -8.35 -17.32 -1.85
CA TYR A 177 -9.35 -16.32 -1.43
C TYR A 177 -8.68 -14.98 -1.21
N LEU A 178 -9.20 -13.93 -1.83
CA LEU A 178 -8.80 -12.55 -1.61
C LEU A 178 -9.81 -11.83 -0.71
N ILE A 179 -9.33 -11.28 0.39
CA ILE A 179 -10.13 -10.49 1.33
C ILE A 179 -9.64 -9.05 1.28
N GLN A 180 -10.37 -8.20 0.56
CA GLN A 180 -10.07 -6.78 0.47
C GLN A 180 -10.76 -6.03 1.59
N HIS A 181 -10.02 -5.74 2.66
CA HIS A 181 -10.48 -4.94 3.78
C HIS A 181 -9.61 -3.71 3.94
N SER A 182 -10.21 -2.53 4.02
CA SER A 182 -9.49 -1.24 4.10
C SER A 182 -8.47 -1.20 5.25
N ALA A 183 -7.45 -0.39 5.10
CA ALA A 183 -6.48 -0.16 6.16
C ALA A 183 -7.21 0.40 7.39
N GLY A 184 -6.99 -0.22 8.57
CA GLY A 184 -7.67 0.18 9.80
C GLY A 184 -9.00 -0.50 10.07
N SER A 185 -9.53 -1.32 9.17
CA SER A 185 -10.80 -2.06 9.36
C SER A 185 -10.79 -3.12 10.46
N GLY A 186 -9.64 -3.41 11.09
CA GLY A 186 -9.50 -4.45 12.09
C GLY A 186 -9.21 -5.83 11.50
N LYS A 187 -8.47 -5.92 10.39
CA LYS A 187 -8.02 -7.16 9.75
C LYS A 187 -7.43 -8.17 10.72
N THR A 188 -6.61 -7.72 11.67
CA THR A 188 -5.99 -8.57 12.70
C THR A 188 -6.99 -9.44 13.45
N ASN A 189 -8.15 -8.88 13.84
CA ASN A 189 -9.21 -9.66 14.49
C ASN A 189 -9.84 -10.65 13.52
N THR A 190 -10.09 -10.25 12.28
CA THR A 190 -10.66 -11.14 11.25
C THR A 190 -9.73 -12.34 10.99
N ILE A 191 -8.43 -12.10 10.87
CA ILE A 191 -7.39 -13.13 10.72
C ILE A 191 -7.38 -14.07 11.92
N SER A 192 -7.45 -13.52 13.14
CA SER A 192 -7.49 -14.32 14.36
C SER A 192 -8.71 -15.25 14.42
N TYR A 193 -9.91 -14.72 14.15
CA TYR A 193 -11.13 -15.52 14.09
C TYR A 193 -11.05 -16.61 13.01
N LEU A 194 -10.55 -16.25 11.83
CA LEU A 194 -10.41 -17.20 10.73
C LEU A 194 -9.40 -18.31 11.06
N ALA A 195 -8.24 -17.96 11.63
CA ALA A 195 -7.22 -18.94 12.00
C ALA A 195 -7.74 -20.00 12.97
N HIS A 196 -8.42 -19.59 14.03
CA HIS A 196 -9.00 -20.53 15.00
C HIS A 196 -10.11 -21.39 14.41
N GLN A 197 -10.95 -20.83 13.56
CA GLN A 197 -12.04 -21.59 12.95
C GLN A 197 -11.52 -22.56 11.87
N LEU A 198 -10.51 -22.17 11.06
CA LEU A 198 -9.87 -23.09 10.11
C LEU A 198 -9.11 -24.22 10.82
N ALA A 199 -8.51 -23.96 11.98
CA ALA A 199 -7.82 -24.99 12.79
C ALA A 199 -8.75 -26.07 13.34
N SER A 200 -10.07 -25.79 13.39
CA SER A 200 -11.10 -26.68 13.92
C SER A 200 -12.18 -27.04 12.88
N VAL A 201 -12.01 -26.70 11.61
CA VAL A 201 -12.98 -26.99 10.56
C VAL A 201 -12.94 -28.45 10.15
N HIS A 202 -14.11 -29.07 10.01
CA HIS A 202 -14.29 -30.46 9.59
C HIS A 202 -15.17 -30.54 8.33
N ASP A 203 -14.95 -31.57 7.53
CA ASP A 203 -15.76 -31.90 6.37
C ASP A 203 -17.10 -32.56 6.80
N ALA A 204 -17.89 -32.99 5.83
CA ALA A 204 -19.18 -33.63 6.06
C ALA A 204 -19.07 -34.99 6.80
N GLU A 205 -17.93 -35.65 6.70
CA GLU A 205 -17.59 -36.90 7.37
C GLU A 205 -16.87 -36.72 8.71
N ASP A 206 -16.91 -35.49 9.27
CA ASP A 206 -16.28 -35.11 10.54
C ASP A 206 -14.76 -35.32 10.59
N ARG A 207 -14.09 -35.21 9.43
CA ARG A 207 -12.63 -35.24 9.34
C ARG A 207 -12.06 -33.84 9.26
N PRO A 208 -10.95 -33.53 9.94
CA PRO A 208 -10.31 -32.22 9.83
C PRO A 208 -9.95 -31.90 8.38
N ILE A 209 -10.37 -30.74 7.86
CA ILE A 209 -10.01 -30.30 6.50
C ILE A 209 -8.52 -29.94 6.44
N PHE A 210 -7.99 -29.30 7.49
CA PHE A 210 -6.57 -28.91 7.57
C PHE A 210 -5.86 -29.58 8.74
N ASN A 211 -4.61 -29.95 8.53
CA ASN A 211 -3.72 -30.44 9.56
C ASN A 211 -3.20 -29.27 10.41
N SER A 212 -2.83 -28.17 9.75
CA SER A 212 -2.32 -26.96 10.40
C SER A 212 -2.76 -25.71 9.60
N VAL A 213 -2.89 -24.59 10.34
CA VAL A 213 -3.10 -23.26 9.80
C VAL A 213 -1.80 -22.47 9.99
N VAL A 214 -1.27 -21.90 8.93
CA VAL A 214 -0.04 -21.09 8.95
C VAL A 214 -0.43 -19.63 8.73
N VAL A 215 -0.13 -18.78 9.70
CA VAL A 215 -0.34 -17.34 9.58
C VAL A 215 1.00 -16.69 9.26
N VAL A 216 1.07 -16.08 8.09
CA VAL A 216 2.28 -15.43 7.57
C VAL A 216 2.14 -13.92 7.72
N SER A 217 3.10 -13.32 8.41
CA SER A 217 3.19 -11.87 8.62
C SER A 217 4.56 -11.37 8.17
N ASP A 218 4.64 -10.12 7.66
CA ASP A 218 5.90 -9.56 7.16
C ASP A 218 6.83 -9.05 8.26
N ARG A 219 6.30 -8.62 9.42
CA ARG A 219 7.07 -7.81 10.36
C ARG A 219 7.17 -8.36 11.76
N ARG A 220 8.37 -8.20 12.34
CA ARG A 220 8.68 -8.53 13.74
C ARG A 220 7.77 -7.80 14.75
N ASN A 221 7.39 -6.54 14.50
CA ASN A 221 6.59 -5.74 15.45
C ASN A 221 5.07 -5.89 15.26
N LEU A 222 4.60 -6.02 14.02
CA LEU A 222 3.19 -6.38 13.74
C LEU A 222 2.90 -7.81 14.15
N ASP A 223 3.88 -8.67 13.99
CA ASP A 223 3.84 -10.04 14.44
C ASP A 223 3.48 -10.13 15.94
N LYS A 224 3.96 -9.23 16.79
CA LYS A 224 3.59 -9.21 18.22
C LYS A 224 2.11 -8.89 18.44
N GLN A 225 1.55 -7.90 17.76
CA GLN A 225 0.13 -7.53 17.92
C GLN A 225 -0.80 -8.64 17.38
N LEU A 226 -0.48 -9.17 16.20
CA LEU A 226 -1.20 -10.29 15.60
C LEU A 226 -1.11 -11.53 16.48
N GLN A 227 0.07 -11.85 16.98
CA GLN A 227 0.30 -12.94 17.90
C GLN A 227 -0.49 -12.77 19.18
N ASP A 228 -0.39 -11.62 19.86
CA ASP A 228 -1.11 -11.34 21.10
C ASP A 228 -2.62 -11.49 20.89
N THR A 229 -3.14 -11.06 19.73
CA THR A 229 -4.57 -11.20 19.41
C THR A 229 -4.94 -12.68 19.20
N ILE A 230 -4.16 -13.44 18.43
CA ILE A 230 -4.41 -14.87 18.21
C ILE A 230 -4.34 -15.65 19.53
N TYR A 231 -3.36 -15.36 20.38
CA TYR A 231 -3.24 -15.99 21.70
C TYR A 231 -4.39 -15.66 22.65
N GLN A 232 -4.96 -14.46 22.55
CA GLN A 232 -6.05 -14.03 23.46
C GLN A 232 -7.43 -14.56 23.06
N VAL A 233 -7.62 -15.01 21.82
CA VAL A 233 -8.88 -15.62 21.37
C VAL A 233 -9.07 -17.02 21.93
N GLU A 234 -8.01 -17.80 22.10
CA GLU A 234 -8.09 -19.15 22.68
C GLU A 234 -7.02 -19.39 23.74
N HIS A 235 -7.43 -19.75 24.96
CA HIS A 235 -6.55 -19.91 26.12
C HIS A 235 -5.93 -21.31 26.25
N LYS A 236 -6.11 -22.23 25.31
CA LYS A 236 -5.53 -23.58 25.37
C LYS A 236 -4.05 -23.55 25.03
N GLN A 237 -3.23 -23.95 25.98
CA GLN A 237 -1.78 -24.13 25.76
C GLN A 237 -1.51 -25.22 24.72
N GLY A 238 -0.57 -24.94 23.79
CA GLY A 238 -0.13 -25.91 22.79
C GLY A 238 -0.89 -25.88 21.46
N VAL A 239 -1.92 -25.03 21.31
CA VAL A 239 -2.65 -24.85 20.05
C VAL A 239 -1.91 -23.94 19.08
N VAL A 240 -1.21 -22.93 19.59
CA VAL A 240 -0.50 -21.91 18.80
C VAL A 240 1.00 -22.02 19.05
N ALA A 241 1.79 -22.15 17.99
CA ALA A 241 3.24 -22.04 18.02
C ALA A 241 3.71 -20.77 17.31
N LYS A 242 4.71 -20.13 17.90
CA LYS A 242 5.36 -18.95 17.35
C LYS A 242 6.76 -19.33 16.85
N ILE A 243 7.04 -19.02 15.59
CA ILE A 243 8.36 -19.19 14.98
C ILE A 243 8.93 -17.79 14.69
N ASP A 244 9.48 -17.17 15.74
CA ASP A 244 10.16 -15.87 15.68
C ASP A 244 11.63 -15.99 15.21
N ASP A 245 12.32 -14.87 15.14
CA ASP A 245 13.70 -14.82 14.65
C ASP A 245 14.71 -15.62 15.49
N ASN A 246 14.36 -15.96 16.73
CA ASN A 246 15.21 -16.78 17.62
C ASN A 246 15.08 -18.28 17.34
N ARG A 247 14.09 -18.68 16.52
CA ARG A 247 13.88 -20.06 16.09
C ARG A 247 14.27 -20.24 14.62
N ASN A 248 14.86 -21.38 14.30
CA ASN A 248 15.30 -21.71 12.95
C ASN A 248 14.14 -22.19 12.05
N SER A 249 14.36 -22.22 10.74
CA SER A 249 13.40 -22.82 9.80
C SER A 249 13.18 -24.33 10.01
N SER A 250 14.12 -25.02 10.67
CA SER A 250 13.94 -26.40 11.13
C SER A 250 12.85 -26.51 12.21
N ASP A 251 12.77 -25.55 13.13
CA ASP A 251 11.75 -25.55 14.19
C ASP A 251 10.34 -25.43 13.61
N LEU A 252 10.21 -24.70 12.50
CA LEU A 252 8.94 -24.60 11.78
C LEU A 252 8.52 -25.94 11.17
N ALA A 253 9.45 -26.66 10.57
CA ALA A 253 9.21 -28.01 10.04
C ALA A 253 8.85 -28.99 11.18
N ASP A 254 9.49 -28.87 12.34
CA ASP A 254 9.21 -29.70 13.50
C ASP A 254 7.81 -29.44 14.06
N GLU A 255 7.38 -28.18 14.17
CA GLU A 255 6.02 -27.85 14.61
C GLU A 255 4.96 -28.36 13.63
N LEU A 256 5.21 -28.31 12.32
CA LEU A 256 4.31 -28.90 11.33
C LEU A 256 4.28 -30.41 11.43
N ASN A 257 5.43 -31.06 11.65
CA ASN A 257 5.50 -32.51 11.82
C ASN A 257 4.78 -32.97 13.09
N LYS A 258 4.81 -32.19 14.17
CA LYS A 258 4.03 -32.42 15.40
C LYS A 258 2.52 -32.21 15.19
N GLY A 259 2.10 -31.55 14.10
CA GLY A 259 0.69 -31.25 13.84
C GLY A 259 0.14 -30.11 14.68
N THR A 260 0.97 -29.14 15.04
CA THR A 260 0.54 -27.90 15.74
C THR A 260 -0.53 -27.20 14.92
N LYS A 261 -1.65 -26.86 15.57
CA LYS A 261 -2.88 -26.41 14.89
C LYS A 261 -2.72 -25.03 14.24
N ILE A 262 -2.10 -24.07 14.92
CA ILE A 262 -1.85 -22.74 14.38
C ILE A 262 -0.38 -22.39 14.54
N ILE A 263 0.25 -21.99 13.44
CA ILE A 263 1.66 -21.61 13.42
C ILE A 263 1.77 -20.20 12.88
N ILE A 264 2.38 -19.31 13.64
CA ILE A 264 2.62 -17.92 13.23
C ILE A 264 4.09 -17.79 12.84
N THR A 265 4.35 -17.31 11.63
CA THR A 265 5.71 -17.21 11.08
C THR A 265 5.87 -15.98 10.19
N THR A 266 7.13 -15.67 9.84
CA THR A 266 7.45 -14.65 8.85
C THR A 266 7.53 -15.23 7.44
N LEU A 267 7.37 -14.39 6.42
CA LEU A 267 7.47 -14.82 5.03
C LEU A 267 8.79 -15.49 4.70
N GLN A 268 9.89 -14.96 5.21
CA GLN A 268 11.24 -15.50 4.97
C GLN A 268 11.37 -16.96 5.41
N LYS A 269 10.77 -17.31 6.56
CA LYS A 269 10.77 -18.70 7.06
C LYS A 269 9.75 -19.56 6.34
N PHE A 270 8.65 -18.97 5.91
CA PHE A 270 7.63 -19.64 5.13
C PHE A 270 8.15 -20.15 3.78
N SER A 271 8.99 -19.39 3.08
CA SER A 271 9.61 -19.81 1.82
C SER A 271 10.46 -21.07 1.99
N PHE A 272 11.22 -21.16 3.09
CA PHE A 272 11.97 -22.40 3.44
C PHE A 272 11.05 -23.57 3.82
N LEU A 273 9.89 -23.29 4.39
CA LEU A 273 8.91 -24.30 4.72
C LEU A 273 8.36 -24.99 3.49
N LEU A 274 7.99 -24.21 2.49
CA LEU A 274 7.39 -24.74 1.29
C LEU A 274 8.35 -25.69 0.56
N ASP A 275 9.68 -25.54 0.67
CA ASP A 275 10.65 -26.51 0.14
C ASP A 275 10.61 -27.85 0.88
N LYS A 276 10.26 -27.84 2.17
CA LYS A 276 10.12 -29.05 2.99
C LYS A 276 8.70 -29.65 2.94
N VAL A 277 7.68 -28.86 2.56
CA VAL A 277 6.30 -29.36 2.42
C VAL A 277 6.15 -30.32 1.23
N GLN A 278 7.09 -30.33 0.28
CA GLN A 278 7.08 -31.35 -0.77
C GLN A 278 7.14 -32.79 -0.19
N ASP A 279 7.84 -32.97 0.94
CA ASP A 279 7.88 -34.25 1.66
C ASP A 279 6.60 -34.52 2.47
N LEU A 280 5.73 -33.48 2.62
CA LEU A 280 4.49 -33.54 3.37
C LEU A 280 3.23 -33.48 2.46
N SER A 281 3.34 -33.90 1.21
CA SER A 281 2.28 -33.82 0.20
C SER A 281 0.93 -34.48 0.60
N ALA A 282 0.94 -35.40 1.57
CA ALA A 282 -0.26 -36.01 2.13
C ALA A 282 -0.98 -35.12 3.17
N ARG A 283 -0.40 -34.01 3.59
CA ARG A 283 -0.97 -33.11 4.60
C ARG A 283 -1.59 -31.89 3.96
N LYS A 284 -2.64 -31.37 4.58
CA LYS A 284 -3.45 -30.25 4.10
C LYS A 284 -3.22 -29.01 4.99
N PHE A 285 -3.02 -27.86 4.35
CA PHE A 285 -2.69 -26.61 5.04
C PHE A 285 -3.62 -25.48 4.63
N ALA A 286 -3.93 -24.60 5.61
CA ALA A 286 -4.49 -23.28 5.35
C ALA A 286 -3.38 -22.24 5.59
N VAL A 287 -3.14 -21.35 4.64
CA VAL A 287 -2.15 -20.28 4.74
C VAL A 287 -2.88 -18.95 4.72
N ILE A 288 -2.79 -18.21 5.81
CA ILE A 288 -3.35 -16.86 5.94
C ILE A 288 -2.20 -15.87 5.79
N VAL A 289 -2.32 -14.93 4.86
CA VAL A 289 -1.31 -13.90 4.59
C VAL A 289 -1.86 -12.55 5.01
N ASP A 290 -1.20 -11.89 5.97
CA ASP A 290 -1.57 -10.57 6.44
C ASP A 290 -0.72 -9.50 5.78
N GLU A 291 -1.39 -8.43 5.30
CA GLU A 291 -0.77 -7.28 4.62
C GLU A 291 0.31 -7.70 3.61
N ALA A 292 -0.14 -8.36 2.54
CA ALA A 292 0.72 -8.86 1.47
C ALA A 292 1.68 -7.81 0.83
N HIS A 293 1.62 -6.54 1.23
CA HIS A 293 2.23 -5.40 0.55
C HIS A 293 3.28 -4.64 1.37
N SER A 294 3.99 -5.23 2.34
CA SER A 294 4.98 -4.46 3.09
C SER A 294 6.37 -4.50 2.49
N SER A 295 6.97 -3.32 2.30
CA SER A 295 8.32 -3.13 1.80
C SER A 295 9.34 -3.07 2.93
N GLN A 296 10.30 -4.01 3.01
CA GLN A 296 11.55 -3.78 3.73
C GLN A 296 12.74 -4.24 2.90
N GLY A 297 13.51 -3.25 2.38
CA GLY A 297 14.84 -3.45 1.86
C GLY A 297 15.80 -3.73 3.02
N GLY A 298 16.19 -4.98 3.20
CA GLY A 298 17.28 -5.41 4.06
C GLY A 298 18.10 -6.47 3.34
N ARG A 299 19.26 -6.86 3.91
CA ARG A 299 20.15 -7.92 3.36
C ARG A 299 19.38 -9.20 2.99
N SER A 300 18.28 -9.49 3.69
CA SER A 300 17.38 -10.62 3.41
C SER A 300 16.66 -10.51 2.06
N ALA A 301 16.26 -9.31 1.64
CA ALA A 301 15.68 -9.09 0.32
C ALA A 301 16.72 -9.32 -0.81
N GLY A 302 17.99 -9.00 -0.56
CA GLY A 302 19.10 -9.31 -1.48
C GLY A 302 19.32 -10.81 -1.66
N HIS A 303 19.30 -11.59 -0.58
CA HIS A 303 19.42 -13.06 -0.65
C HIS A 303 18.21 -13.70 -1.32
N LEU A 304 17.01 -13.19 -1.09
CA LEU A 304 15.79 -13.69 -1.72
C LEU A 304 15.73 -13.31 -3.20
N ARG A 305 16.18 -12.10 -3.57
CA ARG A 305 16.38 -11.70 -4.96
C ARG A 305 17.34 -12.64 -5.68
N SER A 306 18.46 -12.98 -5.05
CA SER A 306 19.43 -13.93 -5.58
C SER A 306 18.84 -15.34 -5.73
N ALA A 307 18.01 -15.80 -4.79
CA ALA A 307 17.34 -17.09 -4.83
C ALA A 307 16.20 -17.15 -5.86
N LEU A 308 15.53 -16.02 -6.14
CA LEU A 308 14.45 -15.91 -7.11
C LEU A 308 14.94 -15.57 -8.54
N GLY A 309 16.26 -15.50 -8.75
CA GLY A 309 16.85 -15.20 -10.06
C GLY A 309 16.71 -13.73 -10.49
N SER A 310 16.38 -12.83 -9.56
CA SER A 310 16.40 -11.39 -9.84
C SER A 310 17.85 -10.92 -9.87
N THR A 311 18.33 -10.48 -11.03
CA THR A 311 19.66 -9.88 -11.21
C THR A 311 19.73 -8.54 -10.44
N PRO A 312 20.94 -8.12 -10.03
CA PRO A 312 21.16 -6.83 -9.37
C PRO A 312 21.06 -5.66 -10.36
N LEU A 313 20.00 -5.58 -11.17
CA LEU A 313 19.80 -4.52 -12.15
C LEU A 313 19.34 -3.19 -11.54
N ASP A 314 18.96 -3.18 -10.26
CA ASP A 314 18.47 -2.00 -9.58
C ASP A 314 19.32 -1.71 -8.34
N GLN A 315 20.52 -1.15 -8.55
CA GLN A 315 21.19 -0.32 -7.56
C GLN A 315 20.76 1.16 -7.68
N ASP A 316 19.56 1.43 -8.16
CA ASP A 316 18.91 2.69 -7.87
C ASP A 316 18.55 2.64 -6.38
N GLU A 317 19.18 3.47 -5.56
CA GLU A 317 18.80 3.65 -4.15
C GLU A 317 17.33 4.10 -4.02
N ASP A 318 16.74 4.58 -5.11
CA ASP A 318 15.35 4.97 -5.26
C ASP A 318 14.43 3.86 -5.82
N ALA A 319 14.97 2.71 -6.26
CA ALA A 319 14.17 1.58 -6.71
C ALA A 319 13.56 0.85 -5.53
N ASP A 320 12.25 0.71 -5.56
CA ASP A 320 11.49 0.07 -4.52
C ASP A 320 11.80 -1.42 -4.40
N PRO A 321 12.10 -1.92 -3.20
CA PRO A 321 12.23 -3.36 -3.00
C PRO A 321 10.90 -4.05 -3.28
N PRO A 322 10.92 -5.32 -3.78
CA PRO A 322 9.70 -6.11 -3.94
C PRO A 322 8.98 -6.20 -2.59
N ASP A 323 7.67 -5.97 -2.62
CA ASP A 323 6.87 -6.08 -1.41
C ASP A 323 6.48 -7.54 -1.09
N MET A 324 5.78 -7.71 0.03
CA MET A 324 5.33 -9.03 0.50
C MET A 324 4.44 -9.74 -0.51
N GLU A 325 3.57 -9.00 -1.16
CA GLU A 325 2.66 -9.50 -2.19
C GLU A 325 3.43 -10.04 -3.38
N ASP A 326 4.45 -9.31 -3.85
CA ASP A 326 5.33 -9.78 -4.92
C ASP A 326 6.09 -11.05 -4.53
N LEU A 327 6.49 -11.20 -3.27
CA LEU A 327 7.22 -12.36 -2.77
C LEU A 327 6.31 -13.58 -2.58
N VAL A 328 5.10 -13.41 -2.05
CA VAL A 328 4.09 -14.48 -1.96
C VAL A 328 3.67 -14.92 -3.35
N LEU A 329 3.43 -13.97 -4.25
CA LEU A 329 3.14 -14.23 -5.65
C LEU A 329 4.27 -15.00 -6.32
N ALA A 330 5.52 -14.56 -6.16
CA ALA A 330 6.69 -15.23 -6.74
C ALA A 330 6.87 -16.65 -6.20
N GLU A 331 6.63 -16.88 -4.91
CA GLU A 331 6.73 -18.22 -4.32
C GLU A 331 5.58 -19.13 -4.76
N ALA A 332 4.35 -18.62 -4.79
CA ALA A 332 3.22 -19.35 -5.35
C ALA A 332 3.45 -19.64 -6.84
N GLN A 333 3.99 -18.69 -7.61
CA GLN A 333 4.37 -18.86 -9.02
C GLN A 333 5.43 -19.93 -9.23
N ARG A 334 6.43 -20.00 -8.33
CA ARG A 334 7.50 -21.02 -8.43
C ARG A 334 6.98 -22.45 -8.34
N ARG A 335 5.85 -22.67 -7.66
CA ARG A 335 5.36 -24.02 -7.31
C ARG A 335 4.17 -24.50 -8.10
N GLY A 336 3.46 -23.62 -8.79
CA GLY A 336 2.21 -23.95 -9.44
C GLY A 336 1.05 -24.27 -8.48
N PRO A 337 -0.11 -24.71 -8.99
CA PRO A 337 -1.28 -25.04 -8.19
C PRO A 337 -0.96 -26.09 -7.11
N GLN A 338 -1.32 -25.79 -5.86
CA GLN A 338 -1.09 -26.68 -4.72
C GLN A 338 -2.43 -27.25 -4.23
N PRO A 339 -2.80 -28.47 -4.61
CA PRO A 339 -4.12 -29.02 -4.30
C PRO A 339 -4.38 -29.29 -2.81
N ASN A 340 -3.32 -29.26 -2.01
CA ASN A 340 -3.38 -29.48 -0.56
C ASN A 340 -3.28 -28.20 0.27
N ILE A 341 -3.23 -27.00 -0.36
CA ILE A 341 -3.10 -25.72 0.33
C ILE A 341 -4.20 -24.77 -0.08
N ASN A 342 -4.85 -24.12 0.89
CA ASN A 342 -5.68 -22.96 0.65
C ASN A 342 -4.93 -21.70 1.07
N PHE A 343 -4.99 -20.66 0.25
CA PHE A 343 -4.48 -19.34 0.58
C PHE A 343 -5.62 -18.36 0.88
N TYR A 344 -5.47 -17.62 1.98
CA TYR A 344 -6.39 -16.55 2.40
C TYR A 344 -5.59 -15.25 2.50
N ALA A 345 -5.62 -14.47 1.43
CA ALA A 345 -4.84 -13.22 1.33
C ALA A 345 -5.65 -12.02 1.82
N PHE A 346 -5.18 -11.36 2.87
CA PHE A 346 -5.77 -10.13 3.41
C PHE A 346 -4.95 -8.93 2.94
N THR A 347 -5.60 -7.99 2.27
CA THR A 347 -4.97 -6.73 1.84
C THR A 347 -5.98 -5.60 1.82
N ALA A 348 -5.52 -4.36 2.01
CA ALA A 348 -6.35 -3.17 1.79
C ALA A 348 -6.28 -2.71 0.33
N THR A 349 -5.21 -3.05 -0.37
CA THR A 349 -4.81 -2.47 -1.64
C THR A 349 -4.25 -3.56 -2.56
N PRO A 350 -5.13 -4.43 -3.10
CA PRO A 350 -4.70 -5.53 -3.96
C PRO A 350 -4.11 -4.98 -5.26
N LYS A 351 -3.00 -5.56 -5.71
CA LYS A 351 -2.44 -5.33 -7.04
C LYS A 351 -3.23 -6.12 -8.10
N HIS A 352 -3.08 -5.72 -9.36
CA HIS A 352 -3.67 -6.43 -10.49
C HIS A 352 -3.42 -7.96 -10.43
N LYS A 353 -2.16 -8.35 -10.26
CA LYS A 353 -1.77 -9.77 -10.17
C LYS A 353 -2.39 -10.50 -8.99
N THR A 354 -2.58 -9.82 -7.87
CA THR A 354 -3.20 -10.39 -6.68
C THR A 354 -4.69 -10.66 -6.91
N LEU A 355 -5.37 -9.73 -7.59
CA LEU A 355 -6.76 -9.95 -8.02
C LEU A 355 -6.87 -11.14 -8.96
N GLU A 356 -6.01 -11.25 -9.98
CA GLU A 356 -6.05 -12.38 -10.91
C GLU A 356 -5.76 -13.73 -10.23
N MET A 357 -4.88 -13.77 -9.23
CA MET A 357 -4.43 -14.99 -8.60
C MET A 357 -5.31 -15.47 -7.45
N PHE A 358 -5.85 -14.53 -6.68
CA PHE A 358 -6.62 -14.82 -5.46
C PHE A 358 -8.10 -14.40 -5.58
N GLY A 359 -8.46 -13.63 -6.59
CA GLY A 359 -9.82 -13.20 -6.83
C GLY A 359 -10.72 -14.34 -7.31
N VAL A 360 -12.01 -14.19 -7.08
CA VAL A 360 -13.04 -15.09 -7.58
C VAL A 360 -13.66 -14.44 -8.81
N PRO A 361 -13.76 -15.15 -9.96
CA PRO A 361 -14.37 -14.58 -11.16
C PRO A 361 -15.85 -14.27 -10.94
N ASP A 362 -16.27 -13.10 -11.36
CA ASP A 362 -17.67 -12.69 -11.42
C ASP A 362 -18.40 -13.32 -12.61
N ALA A 363 -19.65 -12.94 -12.85
CA ALA A 363 -20.44 -13.46 -13.95
C ALA A 363 -19.88 -13.12 -15.35
N ALA A 364 -19.07 -12.07 -15.47
CA ALA A 364 -18.40 -11.66 -16.69
C ALA A 364 -16.98 -12.27 -16.82
N GLY A 365 -16.51 -12.98 -15.78
CA GLY A 365 -15.19 -13.60 -15.74
C GLY A 365 -14.09 -12.72 -15.15
N TYR A 366 -14.41 -11.53 -14.67
CA TYR A 366 -13.43 -10.64 -14.04
C TYR A 366 -13.17 -11.04 -12.59
N PRO A 367 -11.90 -11.11 -12.16
CA PRO A 367 -11.55 -11.49 -10.80
C PRO A 367 -11.96 -10.40 -9.82
N GLN A 368 -12.71 -10.79 -8.79
CA GLN A 368 -13.21 -9.93 -7.72
C GLN A 368 -12.74 -10.43 -6.34
N PRO A 369 -12.62 -9.56 -5.34
CA PRO A 369 -12.40 -10.00 -3.97
C PRO A 369 -13.53 -10.93 -3.51
N PHE A 370 -13.18 -12.02 -2.80
CA PHE A 370 -14.17 -12.90 -2.17
C PHE A 370 -15.02 -12.18 -1.13
N HIS A 371 -14.42 -11.24 -0.41
CA HIS A 371 -15.11 -10.39 0.55
C HIS A 371 -14.51 -8.98 0.54
N LEU A 372 -15.38 -7.97 0.54
CA LEU A 372 -15.02 -6.56 0.47
C LEU A 372 -15.50 -5.81 1.72
N TYR A 373 -14.61 -5.00 2.31
CA TYR A 373 -14.93 -3.88 3.18
C TYR A 373 -14.12 -2.67 2.69
N SER A 374 -14.76 -1.80 1.91
CA SER A 374 -14.12 -0.74 1.16
C SER A 374 -13.57 0.38 2.07
N MET A 375 -12.67 1.20 1.54
CA MET A 375 -12.23 2.42 2.21
C MET A 375 -13.38 3.41 2.35
N ARG A 376 -14.19 3.58 1.30
CA ARG A 376 -15.39 4.42 1.30
C ARG A 376 -16.34 4.03 2.43
N GLN A 377 -16.69 2.74 2.54
CA GLN A 377 -17.56 2.26 3.62
C GLN A 377 -16.98 2.60 5.01
N GLY A 378 -15.69 2.35 5.21
CA GLY A 378 -15.03 2.66 6.48
C GLY A 378 -15.03 4.15 6.84
N ILE A 379 -14.88 5.04 5.85
CA ILE A 379 -14.95 6.50 6.03
C ILE A 379 -16.38 6.94 6.34
N GLU A 380 -17.34 6.52 5.54
CA GLU A 380 -18.75 6.88 5.69
C GLU A 380 -19.36 6.36 7.01
N GLU A 381 -18.91 5.19 7.50
CA GLU A 381 -19.26 4.65 8.81
C GLU A 381 -18.54 5.36 9.97
N GLY A 382 -17.60 6.28 9.68
CA GLY A 382 -16.81 6.99 10.68
C GLY A 382 -15.84 6.09 11.44
N PHE A 383 -15.50 4.94 10.85
CA PHE A 383 -14.58 3.98 11.45
C PHE A 383 -13.12 4.29 11.17
N ILE A 384 -12.86 4.87 10.03
CA ILE A 384 -11.57 5.44 9.65
C ILE A 384 -11.80 6.90 9.23
N HIS A 385 -10.76 7.73 9.40
CA HIS A 385 -10.80 9.10 8.90
C HIS A 385 -10.46 9.15 7.41
N ASP A 386 -11.10 10.07 6.69
CA ASP A 386 -10.67 10.47 5.37
C ASP A 386 -9.40 11.32 5.47
N VAL A 387 -8.29 10.74 5.03
CA VAL A 387 -6.97 11.37 5.11
C VAL A 387 -6.75 12.47 4.08
N LEU A 388 -7.58 12.52 3.04
CA LEU A 388 -7.52 13.54 1.98
C LEU A 388 -8.35 14.77 2.30
N LYS A 389 -9.18 14.72 3.35
CA LYS A 389 -10.13 15.80 3.70
C LYS A 389 -9.46 17.14 3.99
N HIS A 390 -8.29 17.11 4.64
CA HIS A 390 -7.51 18.30 4.95
C HIS A 390 -6.08 18.12 4.47
N TYR A 391 -5.80 18.67 3.30
CA TYR A 391 -4.54 18.53 2.60
C TYR A 391 -3.99 19.90 2.23
N ALA A 392 -2.69 20.10 2.39
CA ALA A 392 -1.99 21.31 1.97
C ALA A 392 -0.71 20.92 1.23
N THR A 393 -0.49 21.53 0.07
CA THR A 393 0.74 21.35 -0.72
C THR A 393 1.62 22.59 -0.68
N TYR A 394 2.92 22.36 -0.67
CA TYR A 394 3.94 23.38 -0.77
C TYR A 394 4.81 23.10 -1.98
N ARG A 395 5.04 24.13 -2.81
CA ARG A 395 5.95 24.05 -3.94
C ARG A 395 7.27 24.69 -3.58
N THR A 396 8.36 24.01 -3.92
CA THR A 396 9.71 24.50 -3.75
C THR A 396 10.18 25.22 -5.00
N TYR A 397 10.59 26.47 -4.87
CA TYR A 397 11.23 27.27 -5.92
C TYR A 397 12.70 27.43 -5.59
N TYR A 398 13.57 27.16 -6.54
CA TYR A 398 15.02 27.34 -6.37
C TYR A 398 15.70 27.71 -7.68
N LYS A 399 16.85 28.34 -7.55
CA LYS A 399 17.73 28.68 -8.67
C LYS A 399 19.13 28.17 -8.36
N LEU A 400 19.74 27.51 -9.34
CA LEU A 400 21.06 26.96 -9.25
C LEU A 400 22.03 27.82 -10.07
N SER A 401 23.28 27.81 -9.67
CA SER A 401 24.40 28.39 -10.44
C SER A 401 25.48 27.34 -10.57
N LYS A 402 26.18 27.38 -11.69
CA LYS A 402 27.37 26.55 -11.91
C LYS A 402 28.50 27.05 -11.03
N ALA A 403 29.15 26.17 -10.28
CA ALA A 403 30.21 26.51 -9.33
C ALA A 403 31.61 26.39 -9.95
N ILE A 404 31.73 25.69 -11.10
CA ILE A 404 33.00 25.46 -11.83
C ILE A 404 33.05 26.26 -13.13
N GLU A 405 34.25 26.57 -13.61
CA GLU A 405 34.46 27.29 -14.87
C GLU A 405 34.22 26.38 -16.09
N ASP A 406 34.56 25.10 -15.99
CA ASP A 406 34.35 24.10 -17.03
C ASP A 406 32.88 23.75 -17.24
N ASP A 407 32.50 23.31 -18.45
CA ASP A 407 31.14 22.90 -18.80
C ASP A 407 31.14 21.46 -19.31
N PRO A 408 31.27 20.46 -18.41
CA PRO A 408 31.38 19.08 -18.81
C PRO A 408 30.05 18.59 -19.40
N LYS A 409 30.14 17.75 -20.42
CA LYS A 409 28.98 17.00 -20.92
C LYS A 409 28.69 15.83 -20.02
N VAL A 410 27.52 15.82 -19.41
CA VAL A 410 27.06 14.80 -18.47
C VAL A 410 25.75 14.19 -18.96
N ASP A 411 25.49 12.97 -18.50
CA ASP A 411 24.22 12.31 -18.72
C ASP A 411 23.07 13.13 -18.09
N GLU A 412 22.13 13.54 -18.91
CA GLU A 412 21.06 14.47 -18.51
C GLU A 412 20.18 13.88 -17.41
N SER A 413 19.86 12.59 -17.49
CA SER A 413 19.02 11.92 -16.51
C SER A 413 19.72 11.79 -15.15
N LYS A 414 21.00 11.40 -15.16
CA LYS A 414 21.83 11.27 -13.95
C LYS A 414 22.11 12.62 -13.31
N ALA A 415 22.41 13.64 -14.12
CA ALA A 415 22.63 15.01 -13.64
C ALA A 415 21.37 15.58 -12.99
N LYS A 416 20.18 15.41 -13.59
CA LYS A 416 18.91 15.84 -13.01
C LYS A 416 18.63 15.14 -11.67
N LYS A 417 18.91 13.84 -11.55
CA LYS A 417 18.75 13.09 -10.29
C LYS A 417 19.74 13.60 -9.22
N SER A 418 21.02 13.77 -9.57
CA SER A 418 22.05 14.28 -8.66
C SER A 418 21.74 15.69 -8.17
N ILE A 419 21.34 16.59 -9.06
CA ILE A 419 20.91 17.95 -8.72
C ILE A 419 19.68 17.93 -7.81
N ALA A 420 18.69 17.10 -8.09
CA ALA A 420 17.51 16.97 -7.25
C ALA A 420 17.87 16.45 -5.84
N ARG A 421 18.83 15.52 -5.74
CA ARG A 421 19.40 15.05 -4.47
C ARG A 421 20.15 16.17 -3.75
N PHE A 422 21.02 16.89 -4.42
CA PHE A 422 21.76 18.04 -3.86
C PHE A 422 20.81 19.07 -3.26
N VAL A 423 19.81 19.53 -4.01
CA VAL A 423 18.83 20.51 -3.53
C VAL A 423 18.04 19.97 -2.35
N SER A 424 17.62 18.70 -2.40
CA SER A 424 16.81 18.11 -1.33
C SER A 424 17.57 17.93 -0.02
N LEU A 425 18.87 17.64 -0.06
CA LEU A 425 19.76 17.48 1.09
C LEU A 425 20.37 18.79 1.57
N HIS A 426 20.22 19.86 0.79
CA HIS A 426 20.82 21.14 1.14
C HIS A 426 20.36 21.67 2.50
N PRO A 427 21.24 22.09 3.42
CA PRO A 427 20.90 22.50 4.78
C PRO A 427 19.82 23.58 4.86
N HIS A 428 19.82 24.52 3.92
CA HIS A 428 18.84 25.59 3.86
C HIS A 428 17.45 25.08 3.53
N ASN A 429 17.32 24.11 2.60
CA ASN A 429 16.06 23.46 2.28
C ASN A 429 15.48 22.75 3.50
N ILE A 430 16.30 21.91 4.13
CA ILE A 430 15.88 21.15 5.33
C ILE A 430 15.49 22.12 6.47
N ALA A 431 16.25 23.20 6.68
CA ALA A 431 15.95 24.18 7.74
C ALA A 431 14.60 24.88 7.52
N GLN A 432 14.32 25.37 6.30
CA GLN A 432 13.04 26.04 5.99
C GLN A 432 11.85 25.09 6.15
N LYS A 433 11.95 23.86 5.65
CA LYS A 433 10.88 22.87 5.83
C LYS A 433 10.69 22.50 7.29
N THR A 434 11.78 22.37 8.04
CA THR A 434 11.73 22.11 9.50
C THR A 434 10.98 23.22 10.23
N GLU A 435 11.27 24.48 9.93
CA GLU A 435 10.54 25.62 10.49
C GLU A 435 9.04 25.52 10.22
N VAL A 436 8.63 25.30 8.96
CA VAL A 436 7.21 25.14 8.59
C VAL A 436 6.55 24.00 9.38
N MET A 437 7.20 22.85 9.48
CA MET A 437 6.65 21.67 10.16
C MET A 437 6.52 21.90 11.68
N VAL A 438 7.53 22.47 12.31
CA VAL A 438 7.55 22.72 13.77
C VAL A 438 6.50 23.77 14.12
N GLU A 439 6.46 24.89 13.40
CA GLU A 439 5.50 25.95 13.69
C GLU A 439 4.06 25.52 13.41
N HIS A 440 3.82 24.75 12.33
CA HIS A 440 2.51 24.16 12.10
C HIS A 440 2.11 23.20 13.23
N PHE A 441 3.02 22.34 13.68
CA PHE A 441 2.75 21.44 14.79
C PHE A 441 2.34 22.22 16.04
N ARG A 442 3.09 23.25 16.41
CA ARG A 442 2.85 24.06 17.62
C ARG A 442 1.57 24.90 17.55
N THR A 443 1.26 25.45 16.39
CA THR A 443 0.08 26.34 16.25
C THR A 443 -1.22 25.56 16.08
N HIS A 444 -1.18 24.42 15.41
CA HIS A 444 -2.40 23.67 15.02
C HIS A 444 -2.48 22.26 15.62
N THR A 445 -1.47 21.43 15.40
CA THR A 445 -1.53 20.00 15.73
C THR A 445 -1.52 19.73 17.23
N CYS A 446 -0.68 20.41 17.99
CA CYS A 446 -0.49 20.14 19.43
C CYS A 446 -1.78 20.24 20.25
N ARG A 447 -2.77 21.01 19.78
CA ARG A 447 -4.07 21.19 20.45
C ARG A 447 -5.09 20.10 20.11
N LYS A 448 -4.83 19.34 19.06
CA LYS A 448 -5.73 18.27 18.63
C LYS A 448 -5.68 17.07 19.57
N ILE A 449 -6.72 16.23 19.53
CA ILE A 449 -6.87 15.03 20.36
C ILE A 449 -6.68 15.35 21.87
N ASN A 450 -7.29 16.45 22.32
CA ASN A 450 -7.19 16.93 23.70
C ASN A 450 -5.71 17.17 24.15
N GLY A 451 -4.87 17.68 23.26
CA GLY A 451 -3.46 17.94 23.53
C GLY A 451 -2.52 16.72 23.41
N ASN A 452 -3.01 15.60 22.86
CA ASN A 452 -2.21 14.38 22.72
C ASN A 452 -1.87 14.05 21.25
N ALA A 453 -2.17 14.93 20.32
CA ALA A 453 -1.93 14.69 18.90
C ALA A 453 -0.43 14.56 18.60
N LYS A 454 -0.11 13.64 17.69
CA LYS A 454 1.25 13.38 17.23
C LYS A 454 1.36 13.63 15.73
N ALA A 455 2.60 13.88 15.27
CA ALA A 455 2.89 14.02 13.84
C ALA A 455 3.95 13.02 13.37
N MET A 456 3.92 12.74 12.07
CA MET A 456 4.94 11.96 11.38
C MET A 456 5.53 12.78 10.23
N VAL A 457 6.85 12.71 10.06
CA VAL A 457 7.57 13.31 8.93
C VAL A 457 8.07 12.17 8.05
N VAL A 458 7.58 12.10 6.82
CA VAL A 458 7.97 11.08 5.83
C VAL A 458 9.06 11.65 4.95
N THR A 459 10.24 11.04 4.96
CA THR A 459 11.42 11.53 4.25
C THR A 459 11.83 10.62 3.10
N ARG A 460 12.57 11.18 2.12
CA ARG A 460 13.01 10.49 0.90
C ARG A 460 13.96 9.33 1.18
N SER A 461 14.92 9.53 2.07
CA SER A 461 15.95 8.53 2.38
C SER A 461 16.35 8.57 3.86
N ARG A 462 17.11 7.58 4.28
CA ARG A 462 17.68 7.49 5.63
C ARG A 462 18.55 8.70 5.98
N LEU A 463 19.33 9.19 5.02
CA LEU A 463 20.17 10.38 5.20
C LEU A 463 19.30 11.63 5.43
N HIS A 464 18.21 11.79 4.66
CA HIS A 464 17.25 12.87 4.93
C HIS A 464 16.67 12.77 6.35
N ALA A 465 16.31 11.59 6.81
CA ALA A 465 15.77 11.42 8.17
C ALA A 465 16.78 11.84 9.26
N VAL A 466 18.05 11.51 9.08
CA VAL A 466 19.14 11.92 9.98
C VAL A 466 19.28 13.45 9.98
N ARG A 467 19.38 14.07 8.80
CA ARG A 467 19.53 15.52 8.66
C ARG A 467 18.30 16.28 9.18
N TYR A 468 17.09 15.79 8.93
CA TYR A 468 15.88 16.36 9.51
C TYR A 468 15.90 16.27 11.04
N LYS A 469 16.25 15.12 11.62
CA LYS A 469 16.34 14.97 13.08
C LYS A 469 17.28 16.01 13.68
N GLN A 470 18.44 16.21 13.08
CA GLN A 470 19.42 17.24 13.52
C GLN A 470 18.87 18.67 13.36
N ALA A 471 18.17 18.95 12.25
CA ALA A 471 17.57 20.25 12.01
C ALA A 471 16.42 20.55 12.99
N PHE A 472 15.57 19.56 13.28
CA PHE A 472 14.51 19.67 14.29
C PHE A 472 15.10 19.94 15.67
N ASP A 473 16.09 19.16 16.09
CA ASP A 473 16.72 19.35 17.41
C ASP A 473 17.37 20.73 17.55
N ARG A 474 18.02 21.20 16.49
CA ARG A 474 18.63 22.56 16.46
C ARG A 474 17.54 23.63 16.56
N TYR A 475 16.52 23.58 15.69
CA TYR A 475 15.46 24.59 15.68
C TYR A 475 14.68 24.63 17.00
N ILE A 476 14.34 23.46 17.55
CA ILE A 476 13.67 23.34 18.85
C ILE A 476 14.51 23.98 19.97
N ALA A 477 15.82 23.73 19.97
CA ALA A 477 16.75 24.32 20.95
C ALA A 477 16.88 25.86 20.79
N GLU A 478 17.03 26.35 19.55
CA GLU A 478 17.12 27.78 19.24
C GLU A 478 15.86 28.56 19.66
N LYS A 479 14.68 27.95 19.46
CA LYS A 479 13.41 28.55 19.86
C LYS A 479 13.04 28.32 21.33
N GLY A 480 13.78 27.47 22.05
CA GLY A 480 13.52 27.17 23.47
C GLY A 480 12.25 26.32 23.69
N TYR A 481 11.84 25.50 22.75
CA TYR A 481 10.62 24.67 22.81
C TYR A 481 10.85 23.37 23.62
N ALA A 482 10.92 23.51 24.95
CA ALA A 482 11.21 22.37 25.85
C ALA A 482 10.13 21.26 25.88
N ASP A 483 8.92 21.57 25.43
CA ASP A 483 7.75 20.70 25.38
C ASP A 483 7.66 19.84 24.10
N LEU A 484 8.57 20.03 23.14
CA LEU A 484 8.57 19.33 21.86
C LEU A 484 9.81 18.44 21.73
N LYS A 485 9.59 17.13 21.57
CA LYS A 485 10.65 16.14 21.34
C LYS A 485 10.36 15.28 20.13
N THR A 486 11.42 14.93 19.42
CA THR A 486 11.34 14.15 18.18
C THR A 486 12.06 12.81 18.33
N LEU A 487 11.59 11.80 17.58
CA LEU A 487 12.26 10.53 17.35
C LEU A 487 12.50 10.34 15.86
N VAL A 488 13.52 9.56 15.52
CA VAL A 488 13.79 9.16 14.13
C VAL A 488 13.70 7.64 13.99
N ALA A 489 13.17 7.16 12.87
CA ALA A 489 13.04 5.73 12.59
C ALA A 489 13.52 5.40 11.17
N PHE A 490 14.54 4.54 11.09
CA PHE A 490 15.06 3.98 9.86
C PHE A 490 15.80 2.66 10.15
N SER A 491 16.02 1.84 9.12
CA SER A 491 16.71 0.55 9.29
C SER A 491 18.17 0.64 8.87
N GLY A 492 19.04 -0.05 9.62
CA GLY A 492 20.48 -0.16 9.32
C GLY A 492 21.30 1.05 9.73
N THR A 493 22.45 1.23 9.06
CA THR A 493 23.42 2.30 9.35
C THR A 493 23.47 3.29 8.20
N VAL A 494 23.64 4.57 8.51
CA VAL A 494 23.78 5.67 7.56
C VAL A 494 25.08 6.41 7.82
N THR A 495 25.85 6.68 6.77
CA THR A 495 27.01 7.57 6.82
C THR A 495 26.63 8.89 6.18
N ASP A 496 26.85 10.02 6.87
CA ASP A 496 26.65 11.35 6.29
C ASP A 496 27.97 11.78 5.62
N PRO A 497 28.01 11.97 4.30
CA PRO A 497 29.23 12.34 3.58
C PRO A 497 29.81 13.70 3.98
N ASP A 498 28.95 14.64 4.45
CA ASP A 498 29.38 15.99 4.84
C ASP A 498 30.00 16.03 6.25
N VAL A 499 29.86 14.94 7.01
CA VAL A 499 30.40 14.82 8.37
C VAL A 499 31.36 13.65 8.42
N ALA A 500 32.64 13.90 8.27
CA ALA A 500 33.70 12.91 8.14
C ALA A 500 33.43 11.62 8.97
N GLU A 501 33.14 10.50 8.26
CA GLU A 501 33.04 9.12 8.75
C GLU A 501 32.04 8.83 9.88
N LYS A 502 31.17 9.76 10.27
CA LYS A 502 30.22 9.49 11.35
C LYS A 502 29.08 8.58 10.88
N GLN A 503 29.01 7.42 11.47
CA GLN A 503 27.94 6.46 11.24
C GLN A 503 26.79 6.69 12.23
N TYR A 504 25.58 6.68 11.72
CA TYR A 504 24.35 6.87 12.45
C TYR A 504 23.49 5.62 12.39
N THR A 505 23.01 5.18 13.55
CA THR A 505 21.95 4.16 13.68
C THR A 505 20.75 4.79 14.39
N GLU A 506 19.56 4.21 14.22
CA GLU A 506 18.37 4.66 14.93
C GLU A 506 18.60 4.76 16.45
N ALA A 507 19.23 3.73 17.03
CA ALA A 507 19.51 3.68 18.46
C ALA A 507 20.51 4.76 18.89
N SER A 508 21.56 5.02 18.08
CA SER A 508 22.58 6.03 18.42
C SER A 508 22.04 7.46 18.42
N ILE A 509 21.07 7.76 17.56
CA ILE A 509 20.47 9.10 17.47
C ILE A 509 19.40 9.29 18.54
N ASN A 510 18.54 8.30 18.75
CA ASN A 510 17.42 8.41 19.70
C ASN A 510 17.82 8.19 21.16
N GLY A 511 18.95 7.54 21.41
CA GLY A 511 19.36 7.11 22.76
C GLY A 511 18.49 6.02 23.38
N ILE A 512 17.69 5.32 22.57
CA ILE A 512 16.82 4.20 22.96
C ILE A 512 16.96 3.05 21.96
N SER A 513 16.59 1.82 22.39
CA SER A 513 16.61 0.68 21.49
C SER A 513 15.50 0.75 20.43
N GLU A 514 15.73 0.15 19.25
CA GLU A 514 14.74 0.09 18.18
C GLU A 514 13.41 -0.55 18.61
N SER A 515 13.47 -1.54 19.49
CA SER A 515 12.28 -2.24 20.02
C SER A 515 11.44 -1.38 20.98
N GLU A 516 12.06 -0.41 21.65
CA GLU A 516 11.36 0.51 22.55
C GLU A 516 10.70 1.70 21.84
N LEU A 517 11.13 2.02 20.62
CA LEU A 517 10.69 3.22 19.92
C LEU A 517 9.16 3.34 19.81
N PRO A 518 8.38 2.31 19.40
CA PRO A 518 6.92 2.43 19.32
C PRO A 518 6.27 2.75 20.66
N SER A 519 6.73 2.12 21.73
CA SER A 519 6.20 2.33 23.09
C SER A 519 6.58 3.71 23.63
N ARG A 520 7.79 4.18 23.35
CA ARG A 520 8.25 5.54 23.73
C ARG A 520 7.49 6.60 22.95
N PHE A 521 7.32 6.42 21.65
CA PHE A 521 6.52 7.35 20.85
C PHE A 521 5.05 7.41 21.29
N ALA A 522 4.50 6.35 21.87
CA ALA A 522 3.14 6.34 22.42
C ALA A 522 3.00 7.19 23.68
N THR A 523 4.10 7.50 24.40
CA THR A 523 4.07 8.35 25.60
C THR A 523 3.87 9.83 25.25
N PRO A 524 3.42 10.67 26.19
CA PRO A 524 3.33 12.12 25.98
C PRO A 524 4.68 12.82 25.76
N ASP A 525 5.81 12.15 26.05
CA ASP A 525 7.14 12.77 26.00
C ASP A 525 7.61 13.10 24.58
N TYR A 526 7.11 12.37 23.57
CA TYR A 526 7.51 12.53 22.17
C TYR A 526 6.32 12.84 21.29
N GLN A 527 6.43 13.86 20.45
CA GLN A 527 5.34 14.40 19.66
C GLN A 527 5.50 14.16 18.17
N ILE A 528 6.72 14.14 17.66
CA ILE A 528 7.01 14.01 16.22
C ILE A 528 7.92 12.81 15.96
N LEU A 529 7.56 11.99 14.97
CA LEU A 529 8.34 10.84 14.49
C LEU A 529 8.79 11.09 13.06
N ILE A 530 10.11 11.13 12.85
CA ILE A 530 10.72 11.30 11.52
C ILE A 530 11.06 9.92 10.96
N VAL A 531 10.57 9.58 9.77
CA VAL A 531 10.69 8.22 9.23
C VAL A 531 11.29 8.19 7.82
N ALA A 532 12.13 7.18 7.58
CA ALA A 532 12.56 6.80 6.24
C ALA A 532 12.27 5.32 6.02
N GLU A 533 11.32 4.98 5.14
CA GLU A 533 10.81 3.64 4.83
C GLU A 533 10.15 2.95 6.04
N LYS A 534 10.85 2.86 7.17
CA LYS A 534 10.37 2.24 8.41
C LYS A 534 9.14 2.99 8.92
N TYR A 535 8.08 2.25 9.27
CA TYR A 535 6.78 2.75 9.78
C TYR A 535 5.89 3.52 8.77
N GLN A 536 6.29 3.69 7.52
CA GLN A 536 5.38 4.17 6.48
C GLN A 536 4.26 3.16 6.20
N THR A 537 4.55 1.89 6.40
CA THR A 537 3.56 0.81 6.38
C THR A 537 3.55 0.09 7.72
N GLY A 538 2.41 -0.50 8.11
CA GLY A 538 2.31 -1.37 9.27
C GLY A 538 2.52 -0.73 10.66
N PHE A 539 2.53 0.58 10.81
CA PHE A 539 2.62 1.27 12.10
C PHE A 539 1.22 1.69 12.58
N ASP A 540 0.86 1.29 13.78
CA ASP A 540 -0.44 1.61 14.37
C ASP A 540 -0.25 2.58 15.55
N GLN A 541 -0.58 3.86 15.32
CA GLN A 541 -0.58 4.91 16.33
C GLN A 541 -1.85 5.76 16.19
N PRO A 542 -2.89 5.50 16.97
CA PRO A 542 -4.17 6.21 16.87
C PRO A 542 -4.08 7.72 17.12
N LEU A 543 -3.10 8.17 17.92
CA LEU A 543 -2.87 9.58 18.18
C LEU A 543 -2.20 10.34 17.03
N LEU A 544 -1.78 9.64 15.97
CA LEU A 544 -1.18 10.25 14.80
C LEU A 544 -2.24 11.07 14.04
N HIS A 545 -2.10 12.40 14.08
CA HIS A 545 -3.04 13.35 13.50
C HIS A 545 -2.52 14.00 12.23
N THR A 546 -1.23 14.39 12.22
CA THR A 546 -0.61 15.16 11.13
C THR A 546 0.50 14.36 10.47
N MET A 547 0.56 14.42 9.15
CA MET A 547 1.68 13.90 8.38
C MET A 547 2.31 15.00 7.54
N PHE A 548 3.62 15.15 7.67
CA PHE A 548 4.46 16.00 6.83
C PHE A 548 5.16 15.13 5.82
N VAL A 549 4.95 15.37 4.54
CA VAL A 549 5.45 14.52 3.46
C VAL A 549 6.53 15.27 2.68
N ASP A 550 7.77 14.79 2.74
CA ASP A 550 8.87 15.24 1.88
C ASP A 550 9.46 14.04 1.11
N LYS A 551 8.55 13.30 0.49
CA LYS A 551 8.89 12.17 -0.37
C LYS A 551 7.84 12.06 -1.47
N ARG A 552 8.28 11.77 -2.70
CA ARG A 552 7.32 11.46 -3.76
C ARG A 552 6.61 10.15 -3.41
N LEU A 553 5.29 10.21 -3.34
CA LEU A 553 4.41 9.09 -3.08
C LEU A 553 3.61 8.82 -4.36
N ALA A 554 3.81 7.69 -4.98
CA ALA A 554 3.07 7.27 -6.16
C ALA A 554 2.20 6.04 -5.83
N ASP A 555 1.08 5.90 -6.53
CA ASP A 555 0.24 4.73 -6.56
C ASP A 555 -0.05 4.14 -5.16
N LEU A 556 0.16 2.85 -5.01
CA LEU A 556 -0.05 2.09 -3.80
C LEU A 556 0.64 2.69 -2.55
N LYS A 557 1.84 3.27 -2.71
CA LYS A 557 2.59 3.85 -1.59
C LYS A 557 1.92 5.09 -1.00
N ALA A 558 1.26 5.90 -1.81
CA ALA A 558 0.49 7.03 -1.32
C ALA A 558 -0.62 6.55 -0.37
N VAL A 559 -1.40 5.57 -0.79
CA VAL A 559 -2.49 5.00 0.01
C VAL A 559 -1.96 4.38 1.31
N GLN A 560 -0.91 3.59 1.23
CA GLN A 560 -0.33 2.89 2.40
C GLN A 560 0.25 3.85 3.42
N THR A 561 0.98 4.86 2.98
CA THR A 561 1.63 5.84 3.85
C THR A 561 0.59 6.73 4.52
N LEU A 562 -0.29 7.36 3.74
CA LEU A 562 -1.27 8.31 4.26
C LEU A 562 -2.34 7.63 5.13
N SER A 563 -2.69 6.37 4.85
CA SER A 563 -3.62 5.60 5.68
C SER A 563 -3.12 5.31 7.11
N ARG A 564 -1.88 5.67 7.45
CA ARG A 564 -1.44 5.65 8.86
C ARG A 564 -2.17 6.68 9.71
N LEU A 565 -2.68 7.75 9.08
CA LEU A 565 -3.48 8.78 9.77
C LEU A 565 -4.94 8.36 10.02
N ASN A 566 -5.46 7.38 9.31
CA ASN A 566 -6.89 7.10 9.26
C ASN A 566 -7.49 6.48 10.53
N ARG A 567 -6.67 6.10 11.52
CA ARG A 567 -7.12 5.49 12.78
C ARG A 567 -7.98 6.45 13.59
N THR A 568 -9.10 5.95 14.08
CA THR A 568 -9.97 6.69 15.00
C THR A 568 -9.58 6.46 16.46
N THR A 569 -9.72 7.49 17.27
CA THR A 569 -9.57 7.43 18.72
C THR A 569 -10.39 8.53 19.37
N SER A 570 -10.64 8.41 20.67
CA SER A 570 -11.41 9.43 21.41
C SER A 570 -10.75 10.81 21.31
N GLY A 571 -11.53 11.80 20.87
CA GLY A 571 -11.07 13.18 20.70
C GLY A 571 -10.40 13.47 19.36
N LYS A 572 -10.19 12.48 18.48
CA LYS A 572 -9.73 12.68 17.11
C LYS A 572 -10.95 12.83 16.20
N VAL A 573 -11.08 13.99 15.59
CA VAL A 573 -12.20 14.35 14.72
C VAL A 573 -11.79 14.56 13.26
N ASP A 574 -10.49 14.76 13.03
CA ASP A 574 -9.91 15.04 11.73
C ASP A 574 -8.46 14.53 11.65
N THR A 575 -7.88 14.65 10.45
CA THR A 575 -6.47 14.43 10.14
C THR A 575 -5.96 15.56 9.27
N PHE A 576 -4.65 15.74 9.17
CA PHE A 576 -4.06 16.77 8.33
C PHE A 576 -2.81 16.25 7.63
N VAL A 577 -2.67 16.57 6.33
CA VAL A 577 -1.46 16.30 5.55
C VAL A 577 -0.88 17.61 5.03
N LEU A 578 0.43 17.77 5.19
CA LEU A 578 1.19 18.86 4.59
C LEU A 578 2.30 18.25 3.73
N ASP A 579 2.24 18.50 2.43
CA ASP A 579 3.06 17.84 1.43
C ASP A 579 3.98 18.84 0.72
N PHE A 580 5.27 18.50 0.63
CA PHE A 580 6.31 19.27 -0.06
C PHE A 580 6.75 18.63 -1.39
N ALA A 581 6.22 17.48 -1.76
CA ALA A 581 6.75 16.67 -2.85
C ALA A 581 5.71 16.23 -3.88
N ASN A 582 4.41 16.23 -3.52
CA ASN A 582 3.35 15.72 -4.37
C ASN A 582 2.25 16.77 -4.56
N GLU A 583 1.55 16.70 -5.68
CA GLU A 583 0.33 17.47 -5.94
C GLU A 583 -0.89 16.66 -5.52
N ILE A 584 -1.95 17.36 -5.08
CA ILE A 584 -3.16 16.70 -4.57
C ILE A 584 -3.85 15.81 -5.61
N ASP A 585 -3.81 16.19 -6.88
CA ASP A 585 -4.44 15.41 -7.95
C ASP A 585 -3.69 14.10 -8.22
N GLU A 586 -2.35 14.08 -8.11
CA GLU A 586 -1.56 12.85 -8.19
C GLU A 586 -1.93 11.90 -7.05
N ILE A 587 -2.11 12.43 -5.84
CA ILE A 587 -2.50 11.64 -4.66
C ILE A 587 -3.93 11.12 -4.79
N LYS A 588 -4.89 11.94 -5.26
CA LYS A 588 -6.26 11.49 -5.54
C LYS A 588 -6.27 10.35 -6.56
N ALA A 589 -5.54 10.49 -7.67
CA ALA A 589 -5.42 9.44 -8.67
C ALA A 589 -4.89 8.13 -8.08
N ALA A 590 -3.91 8.21 -7.16
CA ALA A 590 -3.39 7.04 -6.47
C ALA A 590 -4.41 6.36 -5.53
N PHE A 591 -5.35 7.12 -4.96
CA PHE A 591 -6.39 6.58 -4.06
C PHE A 591 -7.60 5.99 -4.80
N LYS A 592 -7.96 6.53 -5.96
CA LYS A 592 -9.16 6.12 -6.71
C LYS A 592 -9.31 4.61 -6.88
N PRO A 593 -8.29 3.84 -7.30
CA PRO A 593 -8.42 2.39 -7.51
C PRO A 593 -8.79 1.61 -6.25
N TYR A 594 -8.56 2.16 -5.06
CA TYR A 594 -8.73 1.48 -3.77
C TYR A 594 -9.86 2.08 -2.91
N TYR A 595 -10.52 3.12 -3.39
CA TYR A 595 -11.53 3.84 -2.60
C TYR A 595 -12.80 3.02 -2.41
N GLU A 596 -13.29 2.41 -3.47
CA GLU A 596 -14.44 1.49 -3.42
C GLU A 596 -13.96 0.04 -3.56
N GLN A 597 -14.24 -0.59 -4.67
CA GLN A 597 -13.80 -1.94 -4.99
C GLN A 597 -12.70 -1.87 -6.04
N THR A 598 -11.57 -2.50 -5.78
CA THR A 598 -10.51 -2.59 -6.79
C THR A 598 -10.97 -3.52 -7.92
N ALA A 599 -10.98 -3.00 -9.13
CA ALA A 599 -11.39 -3.72 -10.34
C ALA A 599 -10.24 -3.80 -11.36
N ILE A 600 -10.38 -4.69 -12.31
CA ILE A 600 -9.45 -4.85 -13.44
C ILE A 600 -10.27 -4.62 -14.71
N ASP A 601 -9.80 -3.72 -15.59
CA ASP A 601 -10.47 -3.44 -16.86
C ASP A 601 -10.26 -4.57 -17.87
N GLU A 602 -9.05 -5.09 -17.95
CA GLU A 602 -8.70 -6.18 -18.86
C GLU A 602 -7.81 -7.21 -18.14
N PRO A 603 -8.14 -8.51 -18.20
CA PRO A 603 -7.26 -9.57 -17.73
C PRO A 603 -6.00 -9.64 -18.61
N SER A 604 -4.90 -10.12 -18.03
CA SER A 604 -3.62 -10.28 -18.74
C SER A 604 -3.78 -11.10 -20.01
N ASP A 605 -3.44 -10.54 -21.18
CA ASP A 605 -3.54 -11.24 -22.47
C ASP A 605 -2.46 -12.33 -22.60
N PRO A 606 -2.84 -13.60 -22.67
CA PRO A 606 -1.90 -14.69 -22.85
C PRO A 606 -1.09 -14.62 -24.17
N ASN A 607 -1.64 -13.97 -25.20
CA ASN A 607 -0.99 -13.88 -26.51
C ASN A 607 0.25 -12.99 -26.48
N HIS A 608 0.35 -12.09 -25.53
CA HIS A 608 1.54 -11.26 -25.32
C HIS A 608 2.80 -12.10 -25.08
N LEU A 609 2.65 -13.28 -24.46
CA LEU A 609 3.74 -14.20 -24.20
C LEU A 609 4.37 -14.75 -25.51
N TYR A 610 3.55 -15.11 -26.49
CA TYR A 610 4.02 -15.55 -27.80
C TYR A 610 4.69 -14.41 -28.59
N THR A 611 4.23 -13.18 -28.39
CA THR A 611 4.88 -12.00 -28.98
C THR A 611 6.29 -11.79 -28.39
N LEU A 612 6.47 -11.96 -27.10
CA LEU A 612 7.77 -11.89 -26.44
C LEU A 612 8.68 -13.05 -26.88
N GLU A 613 8.16 -14.28 -26.96
CA GLU A 613 8.90 -15.42 -27.48
C GLU A 613 9.39 -15.17 -28.91
N ALA A 614 8.52 -14.70 -29.80
CA ALA A 614 8.87 -14.40 -31.18
C ALA A 614 10.00 -13.37 -31.27
N LYS A 615 9.94 -12.28 -30.46
CA LYS A 615 11.02 -11.29 -30.36
C LYS A 615 12.33 -11.90 -29.88
N LEU A 616 12.31 -12.75 -28.87
CA LEU A 616 13.51 -13.40 -28.35
C LEU A 616 14.16 -14.36 -29.35
N ARG A 617 13.35 -15.02 -30.17
CA ARG A 617 13.85 -15.96 -31.20
C ARG A 617 14.46 -15.27 -32.41
N THR A 618 14.27 -13.97 -32.60
CA THR A 618 14.99 -13.22 -33.65
C THR A 618 16.47 -13.05 -33.32
N ALA A 619 16.85 -13.13 -32.07
CA ALA A 619 18.23 -12.99 -31.62
C ALA A 619 19.01 -14.30 -31.73
N PRO A 620 20.26 -14.29 -32.22
CA PRO A 620 21.06 -15.51 -32.40
C PRO A 620 21.64 -16.07 -31.08
N VAL A 621 21.09 -15.65 -29.94
CA VAL A 621 21.49 -16.07 -28.59
C VAL A 621 20.85 -17.39 -28.20
N LEU A 622 19.56 -17.56 -28.51
CA LEU A 622 18.76 -18.73 -28.14
C LEU A 622 18.80 -19.78 -29.27
N LEU A 623 19.27 -20.95 -28.95
CA LEU A 623 19.27 -22.09 -29.88
C LEU A 623 18.41 -23.21 -29.29
N ASP A 624 17.49 -23.74 -30.07
CA ASP A 624 16.56 -24.82 -29.66
C ASP A 624 17.32 -26.07 -29.19
N GLN A 625 18.45 -26.40 -29.82
CA GLN A 625 19.26 -27.55 -29.43
C GLN A 625 19.83 -27.39 -28.01
N ASP A 626 20.24 -26.18 -27.59
CA ASP A 626 20.75 -25.92 -26.24
C ASP A 626 19.61 -25.93 -25.23
N ILE A 627 18.44 -25.35 -25.58
CA ILE A 627 17.24 -25.34 -24.76
C ILE A 627 16.74 -26.75 -24.51
N ASP A 628 16.68 -27.60 -25.54
CA ASP A 628 16.23 -29.00 -25.42
C ASP A 628 17.21 -29.83 -24.59
N SER A 629 18.52 -29.68 -24.82
CA SER A 629 19.55 -30.41 -24.09
C SER A 629 19.57 -29.99 -22.59
N PHE A 630 19.41 -28.70 -22.30
CA PHE A 630 19.24 -28.19 -20.96
C PHE A 630 18.00 -28.79 -20.30
N SER A 631 16.86 -28.77 -20.98
CA SER A 631 15.57 -29.22 -20.47
C SER A 631 15.54 -30.71 -20.13
N GLN A 632 16.21 -31.54 -20.94
CA GLN A 632 16.34 -32.99 -20.66
C GLN A 632 17.02 -33.26 -19.32
N VAL A 633 17.94 -32.41 -18.90
CA VAL A 633 18.63 -32.54 -17.62
C VAL A 633 17.85 -31.86 -16.51
N TYR A 634 17.29 -30.66 -16.77
CA TYR A 634 16.59 -29.86 -15.81
C TYR A 634 15.34 -30.55 -15.25
N PHE A 635 14.54 -31.16 -16.11
CA PHE A 635 13.30 -31.83 -15.72
C PHE A 635 13.49 -33.28 -15.23
N LYS A 636 14.72 -33.77 -15.05
CA LYS A 636 14.94 -35.01 -14.33
C LYS A 636 14.45 -34.90 -12.88
N PRO A 637 13.83 -35.95 -12.32
CA PRO A 637 13.48 -35.97 -10.91
C PRO A 637 14.67 -35.61 -10.03
N HIS A 638 14.49 -34.75 -9.06
CA HIS A 638 15.56 -34.21 -8.20
C HIS A 638 16.48 -35.27 -7.57
N PRO A 639 15.94 -36.45 -7.12
CA PRO A 639 16.79 -37.54 -6.60
C PRO A 639 17.71 -38.19 -7.64
N MET A 640 17.43 -38.00 -8.93
CA MET A 640 18.20 -38.54 -10.05
C MET A 640 19.19 -37.56 -10.66
N GLN A 641 19.22 -36.31 -10.18
CA GLN A 641 20.17 -35.31 -10.62
C GLN A 641 21.51 -35.50 -9.90
N THR A 642 22.59 -35.53 -10.66
CA THR A 642 23.96 -35.70 -10.16
C THR A 642 24.77 -34.41 -10.24
N GLY A 643 25.87 -34.27 -9.54
CA GLY A 643 26.77 -33.13 -9.67
C GLY A 643 27.30 -32.91 -11.09
N ARG A 644 27.35 -33.94 -11.94
CA ARG A 644 27.68 -33.82 -13.38
C ARG A 644 26.51 -33.19 -14.17
N ASP A 645 25.26 -33.41 -13.76
CA ASP A 645 24.10 -32.81 -14.38
C ASP A 645 24.08 -31.28 -14.14
N HIS A 646 24.42 -30.81 -12.97
CA HIS A 646 24.57 -29.37 -12.69
C HIS A 646 25.67 -28.71 -13.53
N GLY A 647 26.80 -29.40 -13.76
CA GLY A 647 27.83 -28.94 -14.67
C GLY A 647 27.35 -28.81 -16.12
N ARG A 648 26.52 -29.77 -16.59
CA ARG A 648 25.92 -29.73 -17.94
C ARG A 648 24.93 -28.58 -18.09
N LEU A 649 24.07 -28.35 -17.11
CA LEU A 649 23.13 -27.23 -17.14
C LEU A 649 23.88 -25.88 -17.34
N ASN A 650 24.94 -25.68 -16.60
CA ASN A 650 25.78 -24.47 -16.72
C ASN A 650 26.46 -24.36 -18.09
N MET A 651 26.91 -25.45 -18.67
CA MET A 651 27.60 -25.45 -19.95
C MET A 651 26.72 -24.88 -21.09
N TRP A 652 25.46 -25.25 -21.17
CA TRP A 652 24.56 -24.73 -22.22
C TRP A 652 24.22 -23.27 -22.01
N ILE A 653 24.08 -22.84 -20.76
CA ILE A 653 23.86 -21.43 -20.42
C ILE A 653 25.10 -20.60 -20.77
N ASP A 654 26.31 -21.08 -20.44
CA ASP A 654 27.56 -20.38 -20.74
C ASP A 654 27.76 -20.18 -22.24
N ARG A 655 27.37 -21.16 -23.08
CA ARG A 655 27.34 -21.01 -24.53
C ARG A 655 26.44 -19.88 -24.99
N ALA A 656 25.27 -19.75 -24.40
CA ALA A 656 24.35 -18.66 -24.73
C ALA A 656 24.90 -17.31 -24.28
N VAL A 657 25.54 -17.23 -23.11
CA VAL A 657 26.21 -16.03 -22.62
C VAL A 657 27.37 -15.61 -23.57
N GLU A 658 28.16 -16.59 -24.07
CA GLU A 658 29.22 -16.28 -25.05
C GLU A 658 28.67 -15.77 -26.38
N ARG A 659 27.55 -16.36 -26.90
CA ARG A 659 26.85 -15.83 -28.07
C ARG A 659 26.32 -14.44 -27.83
N PHE A 660 25.72 -14.18 -26.67
CA PHE A 660 25.25 -12.86 -26.30
C PHE A 660 26.39 -11.82 -26.27
N LYS A 661 27.54 -12.14 -25.62
CA LYS A 661 28.70 -11.25 -25.59
C LYS A 661 29.29 -10.98 -26.96
N ARG A 662 29.29 -11.99 -27.81
CA ARG A 662 29.78 -11.83 -29.20
C ARG A 662 28.87 -10.94 -30.04
N GLU A 663 27.55 -11.05 -29.83
CA GLU A 663 26.55 -10.30 -30.61
C GLU A 663 26.40 -8.86 -30.10
N TYR A 664 26.35 -8.69 -28.78
CA TYR A 664 25.98 -7.44 -28.15
C TYR A 664 27.08 -6.78 -27.32
N GLY A 665 28.22 -7.45 -27.13
CA GLY A 665 29.36 -6.91 -26.37
C GLY A 665 29.34 -7.24 -24.87
N ASP A 666 30.40 -6.81 -24.18
CA ASP A 666 30.56 -6.85 -22.75
C ASP A 666 31.35 -5.62 -22.28
N PRO A 667 30.71 -4.53 -21.83
CA PRO A 667 29.29 -4.37 -21.51
C PRO A 667 28.35 -4.41 -22.75
N PRO A 668 27.08 -4.84 -22.57
CA PRO A 668 26.15 -5.02 -23.68
C PRO A 668 25.76 -3.68 -24.33
N SER A 669 25.49 -3.73 -25.64
CA SER A 669 24.89 -2.64 -26.41
C SER A 669 23.42 -2.40 -26.01
N GLU A 670 22.80 -1.35 -26.53
CA GLU A 670 21.38 -1.08 -26.34
C GLU A 670 20.47 -2.22 -26.80
N GLU A 671 20.80 -2.85 -27.92
CA GLU A 671 20.09 -4.04 -28.43
C GLU A 671 20.27 -5.23 -27.47
N GLY A 672 21.44 -5.37 -26.85
CA GLY A 672 21.71 -6.37 -25.83
C GLY A 672 20.87 -6.13 -24.55
N GLU A 673 20.73 -4.90 -24.10
CA GLU A 673 19.85 -4.54 -22.98
C GLU A 673 18.37 -4.74 -23.33
N LEU A 674 17.96 -4.44 -24.57
CA LEU A 674 16.61 -4.73 -25.06
C LEU A 674 16.33 -6.24 -25.07
N PHE A 675 17.26 -7.07 -25.51
CA PHE A 675 17.12 -8.53 -25.43
C PHE A 675 16.96 -8.99 -23.99
N LYS A 676 17.78 -8.49 -23.06
CA LYS A 676 17.68 -8.84 -21.64
C LYS A 676 16.34 -8.43 -21.05
N SER A 677 15.88 -7.22 -21.32
CA SER A 677 14.59 -6.72 -20.82
C SER A 677 13.42 -7.53 -21.38
N THR A 678 13.48 -7.92 -22.68
CA THR A 678 12.50 -8.79 -23.32
C THR A 678 12.49 -10.20 -22.69
N LEU A 679 13.67 -10.77 -22.43
CA LEU A 679 13.80 -12.07 -21.78
C LEU A 679 13.28 -12.02 -20.33
N HIS A 680 13.58 -10.95 -19.61
CA HIS A 680 13.06 -10.72 -18.27
C HIS A 680 11.52 -10.62 -18.27
N SER A 681 10.95 -9.85 -19.21
CA SER A 681 9.50 -9.72 -19.37
C SER A 681 8.84 -11.06 -19.71
N PHE A 682 9.45 -11.86 -20.61
CA PHE A 682 8.97 -13.21 -20.92
C PHE A 682 8.97 -14.12 -19.69
N VAL A 683 10.08 -14.20 -18.97
CA VAL A 683 10.21 -15.05 -17.78
C VAL A 683 9.19 -14.63 -16.71
N ARG A 684 9.01 -13.34 -16.50
CA ARG A 684 8.08 -12.80 -15.52
C ARG A 684 6.62 -13.06 -15.90
N LEU A 685 6.27 -12.84 -17.18
CA LEU A 685 4.91 -13.05 -17.67
C LEU A 685 4.53 -14.54 -17.70
N TYR A 686 5.44 -15.42 -18.18
CA TYR A 686 5.20 -16.86 -18.16
C TYR A 686 5.02 -17.38 -16.71
N GLY A 687 5.91 -16.98 -15.80
CA GLY A 687 5.83 -17.35 -14.39
C GLY A 687 4.50 -16.93 -13.76
N PHE A 688 3.93 -15.82 -14.18
CA PHE A 688 2.62 -15.34 -13.73
C PHE A 688 1.47 -16.13 -14.38
N LEU A 689 1.41 -16.16 -15.71
CA LEU A 689 0.30 -16.79 -16.43
C LEU A 689 0.19 -18.30 -16.20
N SER A 690 1.30 -18.99 -15.96
CA SER A 690 1.32 -20.43 -15.66
C SER A 690 0.58 -20.80 -14.36
N GLN A 691 0.28 -19.82 -13.49
CA GLN A 691 -0.51 -20.02 -12.27
C GLN A 691 -2.01 -19.92 -12.52
N ILE A 692 -2.40 -19.16 -13.54
CA ILE A 692 -3.81 -18.85 -13.85
C ILE A 692 -4.30 -19.75 -14.97
N ILE A 693 -3.43 -20.03 -15.97
CA ILE A 693 -3.74 -20.77 -17.17
C ILE A 693 -2.98 -22.10 -17.14
N ASN A 694 -3.68 -23.19 -17.37
CA ASN A 694 -3.05 -24.50 -17.53
C ASN A 694 -2.46 -24.63 -18.94
N TRP A 695 -1.21 -24.16 -19.09
CA TRP A 695 -0.50 -24.26 -20.37
C TRP A 695 -0.18 -25.69 -20.73
N GLN A 696 -0.43 -26.06 -21.95
CA GLN A 696 0.02 -27.35 -22.52
C GLN A 696 1.21 -27.20 -23.48
N ASP A 697 1.76 -25.99 -23.60
CA ASP A 697 2.91 -25.72 -24.49
C ASP A 697 4.23 -26.02 -23.78
N ARG A 698 4.80 -27.17 -24.07
CA ARG A 698 6.07 -27.65 -23.55
C ARG A 698 7.27 -26.77 -23.94
N ASN A 699 7.19 -26.06 -25.08
CA ASN A 699 8.30 -25.24 -25.56
C ASN A 699 8.42 -23.93 -24.76
N LEU A 700 7.30 -23.34 -24.38
CA LEU A 700 7.28 -22.20 -23.48
C LEU A 700 7.87 -22.55 -22.11
N GLU A 701 7.53 -23.71 -21.56
CA GLU A 701 8.07 -24.18 -20.27
C GLU A 701 9.59 -24.39 -20.34
N LYS A 702 10.09 -25.01 -21.43
CA LYS A 702 11.54 -25.18 -21.63
C LYS A 702 12.24 -23.84 -21.74
N LEU A 703 11.69 -22.91 -22.52
CA LEU A 703 12.25 -21.58 -22.71
C LEU A 703 12.23 -20.79 -21.40
N TYR A 704 11.18 -20.91 -20.63
CA TYR A 704 11.08 -20.30 -19.29
C TYR A 704 12.18 -20.83 -18.35
N ALA A 705 12.33 -22.15 -18.23
CA ALA A 705 13.35 -22.75 -17.37
C ALA A 705 14.77 -22.33 -17.82
N TYR A 706 15.04 -22.37 -19.13
CA TYR A 706 16.32 -21.95 -19.68
C TYR A 706 16.59 -20.44 -19.50
N GLY A 707 15.58 -19.62 -19.79
CA GLY A 707 15.65 -18.16 -19.68
C GLY A 707 15.96 -17.67 -18.27
N ARG A 708 15.41 -18.32 -17.25
CA ARG A 708 15.74 -18.00 -15.85
C ARG A 708 17.23 -18.16 -15.53
N TYR A 709 17.84 -19.25 -15.97
CA TYR A 709 19.27 -19.49 -15.75
C TYR A 709 20.12 -18.55 -16.61
N LEU A 710 19.69 -18.26 -17.83
CA LEU A 710 20.41 -17.35 -18.73
C LEU A 710 20.43 -15.92 -18.16
N LEU A 711 19.29 -15.39 -17.72
CA LEU A 711 19.20 -14.06 -17.11
C LEU A 711 20.17 -13.87 -15.93
N ALA A 712 20.36 -14.90 -15.12
CA ALA A 712 21.26 -14.84 -13.97
C ALA A 712 22.74 -14.71 -14.34
N LYS A 713 23.11 -15.01 -15.60
CA LYS A 713 24.50 -15.02 -16.06
C LYS A 713 24.83 -13.99 -17.16
N LEU A 714 23.81 -13.35 -17.74
CA LEU A 714 24.05 -12.33 -18.76
C LEU A 714 24.79 -11.12 -18.16
N PRO A 715 25.81 -10.58 -18.86
CA PRO A 715 26.51 -9.38 -18.42
C PRO A 715 25.52 -8.21 -18.39
N TYR A 716 25.78 -7.25 -17.51
CA TYR A 716 25.00 -6.01 -17.45
C TYR A 716 25.90 -4.80 -17.57
N ARG A 717 25.35 -3.72 -18.12
CA ARG A 717 26.00 -2.43 -18.08
C ARG A 717 26.00 -1.99 -16.62
N ALA A 718 27.16 -1.89 -16.00
CA ALA A 718 27.23 -1.32 -14.66
C ALA A 718 26.65 0.09 -14.75
N GLY A 719 25.47 0.29 -14.19
CA GLY A 719 24.88 1.60 -14.06
C GLY A 719 25.88 2.42 -13.26
N GLY A 720 26.53 3.39 -13.92
CA GLY A 720 27.45 4.30 -13.25
C GLY A 720 26.71 4.90 -12.06
N GLY A 721 27.37 4.93 -10.90
CA GLY A 721 26.84 5.57 -9.70
C GLY A 721 26.30 6.96 -9.98
N LEU A 722 25.49 7.49 -9.08
CA LEU A 722 25.08 8.90 -9.13
C LEU A 722 26.32 9.77 -9.41
N LEU A 723 26.19 10.68 -10.33
CA LEU A 723 27.24 11.69 -10.59
C LEU A 723 27.38 12.52 -9.31
N ASP A 724 28.59 12.66 -8.82
CA ASP A 724 28.88 13.58 -7.73
C ASP A 724 29.06 14.99 -8.35
N LEU A 725 28.03 15.81 -8.15
CA LEU A 725 27.98 17.19 -8.65
C LEU A 725 27.96 18.21 -7.50
N ASP A 726 28.24 17.78 -6.27
CA ASP A 726 28.11 18.63 -5.09
C ASP A 726 29.06 19.81 -5.12
N ASP A 727 30.24 19.65 -5.71
CA ASP A 727 31.23 20.73 -5.93
C ASP A 727 31.01 21.53 -7.20
N GLU A 728 30.15 21.07 -8.11
CA GLU A 728 29.96 21.65 -9.45
C GLU A 728 28.72 22.56 -9.53
N VAL A 729 27.82 22.47 -8.58
CA VAL A 729 26.54 23.18 -8.54
C VAL A 729 26.34 23.90 -7.20
N ALA A 730 25.91 25.15 -7.24
CA ALA A 730 25.60 25.94 -6.04
C ALA A 730 24.14 26.40 -6.05
N LEU A 731 23.52 26.40 -4.86
CA LEU A 731 22.17 26.92 -4.67
C LEU A 731 22.20 28.45 -4.61
N ALA A 732 21.69 29.13 -5.64
CA ALA A 732 21.66 30.59 -5.70
C ALA A 732 20.38 31.19 -5.05
N TYR A 733 19.27 30.48 -5.07
CA TYR A 733 18.00 30.92 -4.52
C TYR A 733 17.14 29.72 -4.07
N TYR A 734 16.41 29.87 -2.98
CA TYR A 734 15.49 28.86 -2.49
C TYR A 734 14.30 29.50 -1.75
N ARG A 735 13.07 29.02 -2.05
CA ARG A 735 11.84 29.47 -1.40
C ARG A 735 10.80 28.36 -1.43
N ASN A 736 10.10 28.17 -0.31
CA ASN A 736 8.90 27.36 -0.23
C ASN A 736 7.66 28.25 -0.22
N GLU A 737 6.66 27.88 -1.01
CA GLU A 737 5.37 28.60 -1.07
C GLU A 737 4.22 27.60 -1.00
N GLN A 738 3.20 27.92 -0.19
CA GLN A 738 2.00 27.10 -0.12
C GLN A 738 1.17 27.31 -1.38
N THR A 739 0.93 26.25 -2.14
CA THR A 739 0.20 26.29 -3.41
C THR A 739 -1.25 25.84 -3.30
N PHE A 740 -1.55 24.99 -2.31
CA PHE A 740 -2.89 24.47 -2.08
C PHE A 740 -3.17 24.30 -0.59
N SER A 741 -4.41 24.54 -0.17
CA SER A 741 -4.93 24.19 1.14
C SER A 741 -6.43 23.98 1.02
N GLY A 742 -6.91 22.75 1.16
CA GLY A 742 -8.34 22.44 0.97
C GLY A 742 -8.68 20.98 1.22
N GLY A 743 -9.84 20.56 0.75
CA GLY A 743 -10.32 19.19 0.78
C GLY A 743 -9.98 18.46 -0.52
N GLY A 744 -9.44 17.26 -0.42
CA GLY A 744 -9.14 16.35 -1.51
C GLY A 744 -9.96 15.06 -1.48
N SER A 745 -11.05 15.02 -0.67
CA SER A 745 -11.89 13.83 -0.53
C SER A 745 -12.42 13.32 -1.87
N LEU A 746 -12.45 11.99 -2.02
CA LEU A 746 -13.07 11.33 -3.17
C LEU A 746 -14.58 11.20 -2.97
N GLU A 747 -15.35 11.28 -4.06
CA GLU A 747 -16.79 11.06 -4.05
C GLU A 747 -17.14 9.64 -4.53
N SER A 748 -18.39 9.23 -4.33
CA SER A 748 -18.88 7.95 -4.84
C SER A 748 -18.86 7.91 -6.37
N GLY A 749 -18.34 6.81 -6.94
CA GLY A 749 -18.17 6.65 -8.39
C GLY A 749 -16.88 7.24 -8.96
N GLU A 750 -16.02 7.86 -8.13
CA GLU A 750 -14.68 8.32 -8.53
C GLU A 750 -13.63 7.21 -8.40
N THR A 751 -13.94 5.99 -8.83
CA THR A 751 -13.02 4.85 -8.81
C THR A 751 -12.44 4.60 -10.20
N ASP A 752 -11.14 4.30 -10.25
CA ASP A 752 -10.43 3.82 -11.42
C ASP A 752 -9.97 2.37 -11.20
N SER A 753 -9.75 1.65 -12.28
CA SER A 753 -9.20 0.29 -12.22
C SER A 753 -7.68 0.30 -12.03
N VAL A 754 -7.17 -0.83 -11.57
CA VAL A 754 -5.73 -1.08 -11.44
C VAL A 754 -5.17 -1.46 -12.81
N TYR A 755 -4.10 -0.79 -13.25
CA TYR A 755 -3.45 -1.06 -14.55
C TYR A 755 -3.04 -2.51 -14.72
N GLY A 756 -3.28 -3.02 -15.93
CA GLY A 756 -3.02 -4.40 -16.31
C GLY A 756 -1.53 -4.76 -16.40
N ALA A 757 -1.24 -6.06 -16.37
CA ALA A 757 0.13 -6.56 -16.51
C ALA A 757 0.77 -6.25 -17.89
N GLY A 758 0.01 -5.73 -18.86
CA GLY A 758 0.52 -5.26 -20.17
C GLY A 758 1.52 -4.09 -20.06
N ASP A 759 1.40 -3.26 -19.03
CA ASP A 759 2.34 -2.16 -18.77
C ASP A 759 3.68 -2.61 -18.16
N VAL A 760 3.81 -3.87 -17.81
CA VAL A 760 5.02 -4.47 -17.22
C VAL A 760 6.10 -4.78 -18.27
N GLY A 761 6.05 -4.23 -19.44
CA GLY A 761 7.04 -4.50 -20.51
C GLY A 761 7.46 -3.31 -21.36
N THR A 762 6.86 -2.14 -21.15
CA THR A 762 7.18 -0.93 -21.90
C THR A 762 7.93 0.09 -21.07
N ALA A 763 9.01 -0.32 -20.38
CA ALA A 763 10.04 0.64 -20.06
C ALA A 763 10.64 1.12 -21.39
N GLN A 764 10.14 2.23 -21.92
CA GLN A 764 10.83 2.94 -22.99
C GLN A 764 12.22 3.27 -22.44
N THR A 765 13.25 2.71 -23.04
CA THR A 765 14.62 3.19 -22.88
C THR A 765 14.59 4.66 -23.25
N LYS A 766 14.64 5.54 -22.25
CA LYS A 766 14.97 6.94 -22.52
C LYS A 766 16.38 6.94 -23.04
N ASP A 767 16.56 7.42 -24.26
CA ASP A 767 17.88 7.72 -24.82
C ASP A 767 18.70 8.48 -23.78
N ASP A 768 19.87 7.95 -23.45
CA ASP A 768 20.87 8.63 -22.61
C ASP A 768 21.43 9.80 -23.40
N GLN A 769 20.73 10.92 -23.43
CA GLN A 769 21.18 12.14 -24.04
C GLN A 769 22.19 12.82 -23.11
N THR A 770 23.43 13.01 -23.58
CA THR A 770 24.41 13.83 -22.88
C THR A 770 24.24 15.29 -23.26
N ALA A 771 24.18 16.17 -22.27
CA ALA A 771 24.10 17.61 -22.47
C ALA A 771 25.14 18.35 -21.61
N PRO A 772 25.58 19.57 -22.00
CA PRO A 772 26.37 20.41 -21.10
C PRO A 772 25.67 20.67 -19.79
N LEU A 773 26.39 20.66 -18.67
CA LEU A 773 25.88 20.90 -17.34
C LEU A 773 25.13 22.24 -17.22
N SER A 774 25.66 23.29 -17.86
CA SER A 774 25.02 24.59 -17.96
C SER A 774 23.60 24.52 -18.54
N THR A 775 23.43 23.78 -19.63
CA THR A 775 22.13 23.61 -20.29
C THR A 775 21.13 22.89 -19.37
N ILE A 776 21.59 21.89 -18.64
CA ILE A 776 20.75 21.16 -17.69
C ILE A 776 20.34 22.08 -16.53
N ILE A 777 21.26 22.87 -15.98
CA ILE A 777 21.02 23.86 -14.94
C ILE A 777 20.00 24.90 -15.41
N ASP A 778 20.12 25.40 -16.65
CA ASP A 778 19.19 26.37 -17.21
C ASP A 778 17.78 25.82 -17.37
N VAL A 779 17.61 24.59 -17.86
CA VAL A 779 16.31 23.91 -17.95
C VAL A 779 15.69 23.71 -16.55
N ILE A 780 16.49 23.36 -15.54
CA ILE A 780 16.01 23.23 -14.17
C ILE A 780 15.62 24.59 -13.60
N ASN A 781 16.44 25.63 -13.81
CA ASN A 781 16.16 27.00 -13.35
C ASN A 781 14.89 27.56 -13.99
N GLU A 782 14.63 27.27 -15.27
CA GLU A 782 13.39 27.66 -15.94
C GLU A 782 12.19 26.98 -15.32
N ARG A 783 12.32 25.72 -14.98
CA ARG A 783 11.21 24.95 -14.37
C ARG A 783 10.91 25.39 -12.93
N PHE A 784 11.91 25.72 -12.13
CA PHE A 784 11.79 25.96 -10.69
C PHE A 784 12.13 27.40 -10.28
N GLY A 785 12.72 28.20 -11.15
CA GLY A 785 13.15 29.58 -10.88
C GLY A 785 12.13 30.66 -11.27
N THR A 786 11.05 30.31 -11.96
CA THR A 786 10.03 31.27 -12.40
C THR A 786 8.93 31.46 -11.36
N THR A 787 8.50 32.69 -11.12
CA THR A 787 7.36 33.07 -10.27
C THR A 787 6.02 32.91 -11.01
N TRP A 788 5.85 31.85 -11.76
CA TRP A 788 4.62 31.59 -12.51
C TRP A 788 3.57 30.97 -11.57
N THR A 789 2.38 31.53 -11.56
CA THR A 789 1.23 31.06 -10.75
C THR A 789 0.46 29.99 -11.52
N GLU A 790 -0.40 29.21 -10.83
CA GLU A 790 -1.33 28.28 -11.50
C GLU A 790 -2.25 28.98 -12.52
N ALA A 791 -2.58 30.26 -12.29
CA ALA A 791 -3.33 31.07 -13.25
C ALA A 791 -2.57 31.20 -14.57
N ASP A 792 -1.26 31.17 -14.53
CA ASP A 792 -0.39 31.23 -15.70
C ASP A 792 -0.38 29.91 -16.47
N LYS A 793 -0.41 28.78 -15.77
CA LYS A 793 -0.53 27.43 -16.36
C LYS A 793 -1.90 27.23 -17.02
N LEU A 794 -2.97 27.65 -16.36
CA LEU A 794 -4.32 27.65 -16.91
C LEU A 794 -4.44 28.43 -18.23
N LEU A 795 -3.67 29.49 -18.40
CA LEU A 795 -3.62 30.23 -19.65
C LEU A 795 -3.07 29.39 -20.80
N PHE A 796 -2.00 28.63 -20.56
CA PHE A 796 -1.39 27.76 -21.57
C PHE A 796 -2.30 26.59 -21.95
N ASP A 797 -2.95 25.96 -20.98
CA ASP A 797 -3.90 24.87 -21.22
C ASP A 797 -5.14 25.39 -22.01
N GLN A 798 -5.60 26.59 -21.68
CA GLN A 798 -6.68 27.24 -22.43
C GLN A 798 -6.26 27.62 -23.86
N ILE A 799 -5.02 28.08 -24.07
CA ILE A 799 -4.50 28.40 -25.41
C ILE A 799 -4.40 27.10 -26.23
N ALA A 800 -3.85 26.04 -25.66
CA ALA A 800 -3.78 24.74 -26.32
C ALA A 800 -5.18 24.19 -26.67
N GLY A 801 -6.14 24.32 -25.76
CA GLY A 801 -7.54 23.91 -25.96
C GLY A 801 -8.26 24.71 -27.04
N ASP A 802 -8.07 26.02 -27.09
CA ASP A 802 -8.66 26.88 -28.13
C ASP A 802 -8.06 26.58 -29.52
N MET A 803 -6.74 26.36 -29.57
CA MET A 803 -6.08 25.97 -30.81
C MET A 803 -6.53 24.59 -31.29
N ALA A 804 -6.89 23.66 -30.38
CA ALA A 804 -7.42 22.34 -30.73
C ALA A 804 -8.82 22.40 -31.37
N GLN A 805 -9.55 23.50 -31.19
CA GLN A 805 -10.82 23.72 -31.88
C GLN A 805 -10.66 24.18 -33.34
N ASN A 806 -9.45 24.55 -33.74
CA ASN A 806 -9.14 24.90 -35.12
C ASN A 806 -8.92 23.66 -35.98
N ALA A 807 -9.96 23.19 -36.66
CA ALA A 807 -9.97 21.98 -37.46
C ALA A 807 -8.80 21.95 -38.51
N ARG A 808 -8.44 23.12 -39.10
CA ARG A 808 -7.35 23.23 -40.06
C ARG A 808 -5.99 22.97 -39.44
N LEU A 809 -5.74 23.45 -38.23
CA LEU A 809 -4.51 23.24 -37.49
C LEU A 809 -4.39 21.77 -37.05
N VAL A 810 -5.47 21.16 -36.62
CA VAL A 810 -5.52 19.74 -36.27
C VAL A 810 -5.22 18.85 -37.46
N GLU A 811 -5.80 19.18 -38.64
CA GLU A 811 -5.57 18.45 -39.87
C GLU A 811 -4.10 18.55 -40.33
N GLN A 812 -3.51 19.76 -40.20
CA GLN A 812 -2.11 19.99 -40.51
C GLN A 812 -1.13 19.28 -39.57
N ALA A 813 -1.46 19.19 -38.27
CA ALA A 813 -0.69 18.44 -37.29
C ALA A 813 -0.71 16.93 -37.58
N ARG A 814 -1.82 16.42 -38.09
CA ARG A 814 -1.96 15.01 -38.48
C ARG A 814 -1.22 14.66 -39.78
N ALA A 815 -1.14 15.59 -40.70
CA ALA A 815 -0.61 15.36 -42.03
C ALA A 815 0.92 15.55 -42.10
N ASN A 816 1.54 16.26 -41.14
CA ASN A 816 2.95 16.66 -41.21
C ASN A 816 3.76 16.11 -40.02
N SER A 817 5.09 16.06 -40.17
CA SER A 817 5.97 15.79 -39.03
C SER A 817 5.99 17.00 -38.08
N ILE A 818 6.42 16.80 -36.85
CA ILE A 818 6.42 17.87 -35.84
C ILE A 818 7.32 19.04 -36.25
N GLU A 819 8.44 18.79 -36.96
CA GLU A 819 9.34 19.80 -37.47
C GLU A 819 8.72 20.63 -38.58
N GLN A 820 7.96 20.00 -39.47
CA GLN A 820 7.25 20.68 -40.57
C GLN A 820 6.04 21.47 -40.03
N PHE A 821 5.35 20.90 -39.08
CA PHE A 821 4.19 21.52 -38.44
C PHE A 821 4.60 22.74 -37.59
N LYS A 822 5.79 22.75 -37.00
CA LYS A 822 6.31 23.86 -36.19
C LYS A 822 6.25 25.20 -36.93
N GLN A 823 6.62 25.25 -38.21
CA GLN A 823 6.62 26.46 -39.01
C GLN A 823 5.22 27.10 -39.18
N VAL A 824 4.18 26.27 -39.18
CA VAL A 824 2.78 26.72 -39.27
C VAL A 824 2.21 27.04 -37.90
N PHE A 825 2.71 26.36 -36.89
CA PHE A 825 2.19 26.47 -35.52
C PHE A 825 2.66 27.74 -34.82
N GLU A 826 3.94 28.15 -34.96
CA GLU A 826 4.47 29.31 -34.25
C GLU A 826 3.74 30.64 -34.54
N PRO A 827 3.35 31.00 -35.79
CA PRO A 827 2.54 32.19 -36.03
C PRO A 827 1.16 32.15 -35.38
N GLU A 828 0.57 30.94 -35.25
CA GLU A 828 -0.77 30.77 -34.64
C GLU A 828 -0.69 30.86 -33.12
N VAL A 829 0.35 30.37 -32.49
CA VAL A 829 0.66 30.59 -31.09
C VAL A 829 0.75 32.09 -30.79
N MET A 830 1.49 32.85 -31.58
CA MET A 830 1.64 34.28 -31.41
C MET A 830 0.28 34.99 -31.50
N ARG A 831 -0.58 34.61 -32.45
CA ARG A 831 -1.96 35.19 -32.59
C ARG A 831 -2.82 34.87 -31.37
N ALA A 832 -2.76 33.64 -30.87
CA ALA A 832 -3.53 33.20 -29.70
C ALA A 832 -3.15 33.99 -28.43
N PHE A 833 -1.85 34.27 -28.25
CA PHE A 833 -1.37 35.11 -27.13
C PHE A 833 -1.82 36.59 -27.31
N VAL A 834 -1.70 37.17 -28.50
CA VAL A 834 -2.10 38.56 -28.77
C VAL A 834 -3.60 38.76 -28.57
N GLN A 835 -4.44 37.80 -28.93
CA GLN A 835 -5.88 37.89 -28.73
C GLN A 835 -6.29 37.94 -27.27
N ARG A 836 -5.38 37.57 -26.35
CA ARG A 836 -5.63 37.55 -24.90
C ARG A 836 -4.95 38.66 -24.10
N LEU A 837 -4.32 39.62 -24.79
CA LEU A 837 -3.64 40.77 -24.19
C LEU A 837 -4.47 41.50 -23.09
N GLY A 838 -5.77 41.56 -23.21
CA GLY A 838 -6.64 42.26 -22.25
C GLY A 838 -6.94 41.45 -20.96
N ARG A 839 -6.51 40.16 -20.84
CA ARG A 839 -6.83 39.31 -19.71
C ARG A 839 -5.61 38.86 -18.89
N ASN A 840 -4.37 38.90 -19.48
CA ASN A 840 -3.16 38.47 -18.83
C ASN A 840 -1.93 39.27 -19.32
N GLU A 841 -1.95 40.56 -19.13
CA GLU A 841 -1.00 41.55 -19.67
C GLU A 841 0.46 41.23 -19.31
N LYS A 842 0.74 40.73 -18.11
CA LYS A 842 2.11 40.40 -17.66
C LYS A 842 2.77 39.25 -18.47
N ILE A 843 2.01 38.19 -18.76
CA ILE A 843 2.52 37.01 -19.47
C ILE A 843 2.69 37.30 -20.95
N VAL A 844 1.70 37.96 -21.52
CA VAL A 844 1.72 38.33 -22.94
C VAL A 844 2.86 39.31 -23.21
N ASN A 845 3.13 40.26 -22.32
CA ASN A 845 4.26 41.16 -22.43
C ASN A 845 5.61 40.47 -22.23
N ALA A 846 5.72 39.52 -21.30
CA ALA A 846 6.94 38.73 -21.12
C ALA A 846 7.22 37.81 -22.34
N PHE A 847 6.18 37.18 -22.88
CA PHE A 847 6.25 36.37 -24.10
C PHE A 847 6.65 37.20 -25.33
N ALA A 848 6.13 38.42 -25.44
CA ALA A 848 6.49 39.32 -26.56
C ALA A 848 7.90 39.89 -26.45
N ALA A 849 8.39 40.15 -25.23
CA ALA A 849 9.66 40.84 -24.99
C ALA A 849 10.87 39.91 -24.90
N ASN A 850 10.67 38.60 -24.60
CA ASN A 850 11.76 37.64 -24.40
C ASN A 850 11.70 36.54 -25.46
N GLU A 851 12.68 36.54 -26.38
CA GLU A 851 12.75 35.60 -27.52
C GLU A 851 13.01 34.16 -27.09
N ASP A 852 13.83 33.93 -26.09
CA ASP A 852 14.12 32.59 -25.56
C ASP A 852 12.93 32.01 -24.82
N LEU A 853 12.22 32.82 -24.00
CA LEU A 853 10.98 32.44 -23.35
C LEU A 853 9.90 32.10 -24.38
N ARG A 854 9.79 32.90 -25.45
CA ARG A 854 8.85 32.64 -26.52
C ARG A 854 9.10 31.33 -27.23
N ASN A 855 10.37 31.03 -27.55
CA ASN A 855 10.75 29.78 -28.23
C ASN A 855 10.48 28.55 -27.34
N THR A 856 10.85 28.62 -26.08
CA THR A 856 10.66 27.53 -25.13
C THR A 856 9.17 27.24 -24.91
N LEU A 857 8.33 28.25 -24.72
CA LEU A 857 6.91 28.11 -24.55
C LEU A 857 6.19 27.67 -25.83
N SER A 858 6.61 28.17 -26.99
CA SER A 858 6.09 27.73 -28.30
C SER A 858 6.39 26.25 -28.54
N ASP A 859 7.60 25.77 -28.18
CA ASP A 859 7.97 24.36 -28.31
C ASP A 859 7.19 23.46 -27.34
N ALA A 860 6.93 23.89 -26.10
CA ALA A 860 6.13 23.17 -25.14
C ALA A 860 4.66 23.05 -25.62
N LEU A 861 4.06 24.16 -26.05
CA LEU A 861 2.72 24.18 -26.63
C LEU A 861 2.62 23.34 -27.92
N LEU A 862 3.66 23.38 -28.76
CA LEU A 862 3.74 22.57 -29.97
C LEU A 862 3.66 21.08 -29.65
N LYS A 863 4.45 20.61 -28.69
CA LYS A 863 4.48 19.20 -28.28
C LYS A 863 3.14 18.77 -27.66
N GLN A 864 2.56 19.61 -26.83
CA GLN A 864 1.26 19.35 -26.20
C GLN A 864 0.14 19.30 -27.27
N PHE A 865 0.04 20.30 -28.12
CA PHE A 865 -0.95 20.37 -29.19
C PHE A 865 -0.81 19.23 -30.18
N TYR A 866 0.41 18.91 -30.60
CA TYR A 866 0.68 17.85 -31.56
C TYR A 866 0.25 16.46 -31.06
N ARG A 867 0.43 16.19 -29.76
CA ARG A 867 -0.13 14.99 -29.11
C ARG A 867 -1.65 15.02 -29.11
N MET A 868 -2.26 16.09 -28.59
CA MET A 868 -3.73 16.23 -28.52
C MET A 868 -4.39 16.08 -29.88
N ALA A 869 -3.77 16.61 -30.95
CA ALA A 869 -4.31 16.55 -32.31
C ALA A 869 -4.24 15.12 -32.91
N ARG A 870 -3.32 14.29 -32.46
CA ARG A 870 -3.13 12.90 -32.94
C ARG A 870 -3.86 11.89 -32.05
N ASP A 871 -3.94 12.12 -30.76
CA ASP A 871 -4.61 11.24 -29.79
C ASP A 871 -6.16 11.40 -29.82
N ALA A 872 -6.68 12.45 -30.43
CA ALA A 872 -8.13 12.67 -30.62
C ALA A 872 -8.76 11.79 -31.72
N VAL A 873 -8.30 10.56 -31.86
CA VAL A 873 -8.89 9.53 -32.73
C VAL A 873 -9.18 8.31 -31.83
N TYR A 874 -10.24 8.46 -31.01
CA TYR A 874 -11.09 7.33 -30.66
C TYR A 874 -12.35 7.87 -30.00
#